data_656b962da59137c2b0ed12118ca76111
#
_entry.id   656b962da59137c2b0ed12118ca76111
#
_cell.length_a   1.000
_cell.length_b   1.000
_cell.length_c   1.000
_cell.angle_alpha   90.00
_cell.angle_beta   90.00
_cell.angle_gamma   90.00
#
_symmetry.space_group_name_H-M   'P 1'
#
loop_
_entity.id
_entity.type
_entity.pdbx_description
1 polymer ?
#
loop_
_entity_poly.entity_id
_entity_poly.type
_entity_poly.pdbx_seq_one_letter_code
_entity_poly.pdbx_strand_id
1 'polypeptide(L)'
;MKFQGIISAFASLALAISVLGQAGDGKDRQGTVQKNLFPHLKVPPAPVLSAEEAIKKFTLPKGFEVQIVASEPLLDTPVAMEIGPDGRMWVVEMRGYMRDPDATGEHDKTGRIKILEDTNHDGRMDKATIFKDGLFLPRAIALVRGGVMVAEPPKLLFFEDSNGDDKADKQTVIATDYAVACDPARGKSANPEHAANGLMWALDNWIYSANHTVRFRNTNGEWQREPTIKRGQWGISMDNLGRIYYNSNSDMLRGDLIASEYLQRNPFSSGSGTAIRLAKTQETWPGRLNLGVNRAYRKGTLRSSGPLEGRLSRYTASCGPVIYRGNNFPEEYQGNSFVCEPSGNFIRRNRHIETDGNIIAENAENGKEWMSSSDERFRPVNLYNGPSGGLYIVDMYRGLVQHKIYLTSYLRNQAESRGLEKGIDKGRIYRVVYKGNNTSSTKLAKANGSDLVAALSSDNGWVRDTAQRLLIESKDDVNYKLANLAKEGNHALGRVHALWSLEGRAAISPDIILDALKDVDRSVRMSAARLAEPWLKVTGSDAILDQLILNTRTDDITELRQMVLSLGAQKNILSHMAIRSVLYNHAEKPHILDAALSGLAGQELEFLELLLGEKRWHNAKNRSNVIEALADCIFKEGRPSRVGNLVYYTYGRRTQDWQRISILRGIDRNSSKGKPVYYDKKPSMLSKLQKSKYPEEAKLAKSIDKLFLWKGKPGVKPLPPLRPLNDTEQALYTQGKQFYTFTCAACHQGHGRGQAGVAPPLVDSDWVLESDERLVRIVLQGLTGPITVNGKKHDLEMPALVGFNDDQVAAILTYIRREWDHRGEPITPKKVQDIRTATSKRIDPWTAPELLKLK
;
A
#
# COMPACT_ATOMS: atom_id res chain seq x y z
N MET A 1 13.02 -34.69 -45.52
CA MET A 1 14.15 -33.81 -45.17
C MET A 1 13.81 -32.33 -45.39
N LYS A 2 12.76 -31.79 -44.73
CA LYS A 2 12.44 -30.34 -44.78
C LYS A 2 11.81 -29.80 -43.47
N PHE A 3 11.91 -30.55 -42.37
CA PHE A 3 11.35 -30.11 -41.09
C PHE A 3 12.39 -29.78 -40.00
N GLN A 4 13.68 -30.06 -40.26
CA GLN A 4 14.76 -29.74 -39.29
C GLN A 4 15.34 -28.32 -39.42
N GLY A 5 15.12 -27.62 -40.54
CA GLY A 5 15.65 -26.25 -40.77
C GLY A 5 14.92 -25.12 -40.05
N ILE A 6 13.64 -25.31 -39.72
CA ILE A 6 12.80 -24.23 -39.11
C ILE A 6 12.98 -24.18 -37.58
N ILE A 7 13.28 -25.31 -36.96
CA ILE A 7 13.51 -25.36 -35.49
C ILE A 7 14.87 -24.73 -35.13
N SER A 8 15.88 -24.84 -35.98
CA SER A 8 17.19 -24.19 -35.76
C SER A 8 17.14 -22.67 -35.91
N ALA A 9 16.28 -22.14 -36.77
CA ALA A 9 16.15 -20.69 -36.94
C ALA A 9 15.41 -20.04 -35.77
N PHE A 10 14.40 -20.72 -35.17
CA PHE A 10 13.70 -20.20 -33.99
C PHE A 10 14.54 -20.35 -32.72
N ALA A 11 15.36 -21.38 -32.58
CA ALA A 11 16.29 -21.50 -31.46
C ALA A 11 17.40 -20.43 -31.50
N SER A 12 17.91 -20.12 -32.70
CA SER A 12 18.90 -19.06 -32.87
C SER A 12 18.31 -17.63 -32.63
N LEU A 13 17.04 -17.40 -32.96
CA LEU A 13 16.36 -16.14 -32.67
C LEU A 13 16.03 -16.00 -31.19
N ALA A 14 15.67 -17.08 -30.50
CA ALA A 14 15.45 -17.07 -29.04
C ALA A 14 16.73 -16.86 -28.24
N LEU A 15 17.88 -17.38 -28.70
CA LEU A 15 19.19 -17.10 -28.09
C LEU A 15 19.67 -15.68 -28.38
N ALA A 16 19.36 -15.10 -29.53
CA ALA A 16 19.70 -13.70 -29.84
C ALA A 16 18.90 -12.68 -29.00
N ILE A 17 17.66 -13.01 -28.59
CA ILE A 17 16.84 -12.18 -27.72
C ILE A 17 17.29 -12.25 -26.26
N SER A 18 17.94 -13.34 -25.83
CA SER A 18 18.46 -13.49 -24.45
C SER A 18 19.78 -12.75 -24.18
N VAL A 19 20.43 -12.20 -25.20
CA VAL A 19 21.68 -11.40 -25.07
C VAL A 19 21.40 -9.88 -25.11
N LEU A 20 20.15 -9.47 -25.33
CA LEU A 20 19.75 -8.05 -25.44
C LEU A 20 19.25 -7.43 -24.12
N GLY A 21 19.56 -8.01 -23.00
CA GLY A 21 18.93 -7.61 -21.73
C GLY A 21 19.85 -6.93 -20.74
N GLN A 22 20.41 -5.76 -21.07
CA GLN A 22 20.56 -4.76 -20.03
C GLN A 22 19.23 -3.99 -19.96
N ALA A 23 18.44 -4.28 -18.94
CA ALA A 23 17.11 -3.75 -18.77
C ALA A 23 17.13 -2.26 -18.34
N GLY A 24 17.53 -1.37 -19.21
CA GLY A 24 17.54 0.04 -18.81
C GLY A 24 17.68 1.03 -19.95
N ASP A 25 18.36 0.67 -21.00
CA ASP A 25 18.59 1.58 -22.12
C ASP A 25 18.71 0.83 -23.45
N GLY A 26 17.69 0.87 -24.28
CA GLY A 26 17.71 0.29 -25.63
C GLY A 26 18.80 0.87 -26.56
N LYS A 27 19.51 1.91 -26.12
CA LYS A 27 20.67 2.50 -26.83
C LYS A 27 22.01 2.07 -26.24
N ASP A 28 22.01 1.45 -25.06
CA ASP A 28 23.22 0.95 -24.40
C ASP A 28 23.42 -0.52 -24.78
N ARG A 29 24.08 -0.75 -25.92
CA ARG A 29 24.45 -2.09 -26.37
C ARG A 29 25.86 -2.44 -25.88
N GLN A 30 26.07 -3.68 -25.48
CA GLN A 30 27.39 -4.18 -25.09
C GLN A 30 28.44 -3.82 -26.16
N GLY A 31 29.54 -3.20 -25.77
CA GLY A 31 30.61 -2.73 -26.69
C GLY A 31 30.40 -1.34 -27.31
N THR A 32 29.29 -0.65 -27.01
CA THR A 32 29.11 0.73 -27.44
C THR A 32 29.70 1.71 -26.41
N VAL A 33 30.54 2.64 -26.91
CA VAL A 33 31.03 3.75 -26.08
C VAL A 33 30.04 4.91 -26.19
N GLN A 34 29.39 5.24 -25.08
CA GLN A 34 28.44 6.35 -25.01
C GLN A 34 29.16 7.69 -24.99
N LYS A 35 28.72 8.63 -25.84
CA LYS A 35 29.34 9.94 -25.98
C LYS A 35 29.13 10.80 -24.73
N ASN A 36 30.21 11.33 -24.15
CA ASN A 36 30.12 12.36 -23.13
C ASN A 36 29.51 13.64 -23.75
N LEU A 37 28.41 14.14 -23.18
CA LEU A 37 27.77 15.39 -23.65
C LEU A 37 28.47 16.64 -23.14
N PHE A 38 29.37 16.52 -22.18
CA PHE A 38 30.02 17.64 -21.48
C PHE A 38 31.56 17.44 -21.46
N PRO A 39 32.23 17.33 -22.62
CA PRO A 39 33.67 17.04 -22.67
C PRO A 39 34.53 18.18 -22.11
N HIS A 40 33.99 19.40 -22.04
CA HIS A 40 34.66 20.58 -21.47
C HIS A 40 34.59 20.63 -19.93
N LEU A 41 33.71 19.86 -19.29
CA LEU A 41 33.59 19.82 -17.83
C LEU A 41 34.51 18.75 -17.25
N LYS A 42 35.35 19.13 -16.28
CA LYS A 42 36.19 18.20 -15.51
C LYS A 42 35.47 17.76 -14.27
N VAL A 43 35.26 16.44 -14.13
CA VAL A 43 34.70 15.86 -12.90
C VAL A 43 35.76 15.92 -11.81
N PRO A 44 35.45 16.49 -10.64
CA PRO A 44 36.38 16.44 -9.49
C PRO A 44 36.72 15.01 -9.08
N PRO A 45 37.94 14.77 -8.54
CA PRO A 45 38.28 13.49 -7.95
C PRO A 45 37.30 13.10 -6.85
N ALA A 46 37.07 11.80 -6.69
CA ALA A 46 36.20 11.27 -5.64
C ALA A 46 37.00 10.30 -4.72
N PRO A 47 37.98 10.79 -3.95
CA PRO A 47 38.76 9.97 -3.04
C PRO A 47 37.84 9.36 -1.95
N VAL A 48 38.30 8.29 -1.33
CA VAL A 48 37.68 7.78 -0.11
C VAL A 48 38.10 8.67 1.06
N LEU A 49 37.15 9.42 1.62
CA LEU A 49 37.37 10.31 2.76
C LEU A 49 37.11 9.62 4.09
N SER A 50 37.75 10.04 5.18
CA SER A 50 37.30 9.70 6.52
C SER A 50 35.93 10.33 6.82
N ALA A 51 35.26 9.89 7.90
CA ALA A 51 33.98 10.47 8.29
C ALA A 51 34.12 11.96 8.66
N GLU A 52 35.21 12.31 9.33
CA GLU A 52 35.57 13.69 9.76
C GLU A 52 35.90 14.61 8.56
N GLU A 53 36.44 14.05 7.47
CA GLU A 53 36.69 14.79 6.26
C GLU A 53 35.39 14.97 5.45
N ALA A 54 34.53 13.92 5.41
CA ALA A 54 33.28 13.93 4.66
C ALA A 54 32.26 14.93 5.22
N ILE A 55 32.16 15.10 6.55
CA ILE A 55 31.24 16.10 7.12
C ILE A 55 31.59 17.54 6.71
N LYS A 56 32.85 17.83 6.43
CA LYS A 56 33.30 19.15 5.92
C LYS A 56 32.86 19.42 4.48
N LYS A 57 32.35 18.40 3.78
CA LYS A 57 31.84 18.50 2.39
C LYS A 57 30.34 18.81 2.31
N PHE A 58 29.64 18.82 3.45
CA PHE A 58 28.24 19.14 3.48
C PHE A 58 27.96 20.64 3.45
N THR A 59 26.89 20.98 2.77
CA THR A 59 26.28 22.31 2.79
C THR A 59 24.89 22.17 3.36
N LEU A 60 24.56 22.94 4.43
CA LEU A 60 23.27 22.98 5.10
C LEU A 60 22.84 24.45 5.34
N PRO A 61 21.56 24.69 5.66
CA PRO A 61 21.10 25.99 6.13
C PRO A 61 21.80 26.40 7.44
N LYS A 62 21.86 27.71 7.66
CA LYS A 62 22.46 28.26 8.89
C LYS A 62 21.75 27.73 10.14
N GLY A 63 22.51 27.39 11.15
CA GLY A 63 22.01 26.87 12.44
C GLY A 63 22.00 25.36 12.53
N PHE A 64 22.08 24.63 11.42
CA PHE A 64 22.17 23.18 11.42
C PHE A 64 23.62 22.68 11.51
N GLU A 65 23.78 21.52 12.11
CA GLU A 65 25.04 20.81 12.23
C GLU A 65 24.86 19.32 11.95
N VAL A 66 25.88 18.72 11.28
CA VAL A 66 25.95 17.27 11.09
C VAL A 66 26.90 16.67 12.12
N GLN A 67 26.44 15.66 12.83
CA GLN A 67 27.20 14.89 13.80
C GLN A 67 27.41 13.47 13.29
N ILE A 68 28.61 12.92 13.50
CA ILE A 68 28.89 11.51 13.21
C ILE A 68 28.34 10.70 14.37
N VAL A 69 27.37 9.81 14.10
CA VAL A 69 26.83 8.89 15.11
C VAL A 69 27.55 7.55 15.05
N ALA A 70 27.80 7.03 13.86
CA ALA A 70 28.58 5.82 13.65
C ALA A 70 29.30 5.89 12.30
N SER A 71 30.47 5.28 12.21
CA SER A 71 31.25 5.20 10.98
C SER A 71 32.05 3.90 10.96
N GLU A 72 32.74 3.65 9.86
CA GLU A 72 33.71 2.58 9.78
C GLU A 72 34.80 2.74 10.90
N PRO A 73 35.28 1.65 11.50
CA PRO A 73 35.06 0.23 11.17
C PRO A 73 33.84 -0.40 11.84
N LEU A 74 33.05 0.34 12.64
CA LEU A 74 31.92 -0.21 13.37
C LEU A 74 30.84 -0.77 12.47
N LEU A 75 30.66 -0.16 11.28
CA LEU A 75 29.64 -0.59 10.31
C LEU A 75 30.15 -0.56 8.87
N ASP A 76 29.50 -1.36 8.03
CA ASP A 76 29.83 -1.56 6.62
C ASP A 76 28.52 -1.66 5.79
N THR A 77 28.36 -0.81 4.80
CA THR A 77 27.23 -0.81 3.87
C THR A 77 25.86 -0.82 4.55
N PRO A 78 25.57 0.13 5.44
CA PRO A 78 24.27 0.24 6.08
C PRO A 78 23.21 0.66 5.06
N VAL A 79 22.01 0.06 5.13
CA VAL A 79 20.88 0.39 4.24
C VAL A 79 19.60 0.75 5.00
N ALA A 80 19.45 0.24 6.21
CA ALA A 80 18.32 0.53 7.09
C ALA A 80 18.77 0.44 8.55
N MET A 81 18.01 1.08 9.42
CA MET A 81 18.23 0.98 10.86
C MET A 81 16.92 1.09 11.63
N GLU A 82 16.99 0.74 12.91
CA GLU A 82 15.94 1.02 13.91
C GLU A 82 16.63 1.47 15.19
N ILE A 83 16.04 2.39 15.94
CA ILE A 83 16.59 2.83 17.24
C ILE A 83 15.75 2.18 18.35
N GLY A 84 16.39 1.41 19.18
CA GLY A 84 15.79 0.74 20.33
C GLY A 84 15.35 1.71 21.43
N PRO A 85 14.41 1.31 22.29
CA PRO A 85 13.96 2.14 23.42
C PRO A 85 15.08 2.45 24.43
N ASP A 86 16.17 1.71 24.40
CA ASP A 86 17.39 1.90 25.17
C ASP A 86 18.39 2.88 24.54
N GLY A 87 18.13 3.31 23.30
CA GLY A 87 18.99 4.18 22.52
C GLY A 87 20.04 3.44 21.68
N ARG A 88 20.10 2.10 21.75
CA ARG A 88 20.98 1.31 20.89
C ARG A 88 20.44 1.32 19.44
N MET A 89 21.36 1.27 18.47
CA MET A 89 21.00 1.27 17.05
C MET A 89 21.11 -0.12 16.45
N TRP A 90 20.04 -0.59 15.88
CA TRP A 90 19.97 -1.84 15.13
C TRP A 90 20.15 -1.54 13.65
N VAL A 91 21.26 -1.99 13.08
CA VAL A 91 21.67 -1.61 11.72
C VAL A 91 21.67 -2.83 10.80
N VAL A 92 21.05 -2.66 9.62
CA VAL A 92 21.07 -3.65 8.55
C VAL A 92 22.25 -3.36 7.61
N GLU A 93 23.20 -4.29 7.53
CA GLU A 93 24.33 -4.23 6.61
C GLU A 93 24.08 -5.13 5.39
N MET A 94 23.95 -4.52 4.19
CA MET A 94 23.75 -5.24 2.91
C MET A 94 25.08 -5.45 2.19
N ARG A 95 26.04 -6.13 2.83
CA ARG A 95 27.46 -6.23 2.42
C ARG A 95 27.68 -6.92 1.08
N GLY A 96 26.79 -7.83 0.66
CA GLY A 96 26.86 -8.53 -0.64
C GLY A 96 26.47 -7.69 -1.85
N TYR A 97 25.78 -6.53 -1.63
CA TYR A 97 25.24 -5.75 -2.72
C TYR A 97 26.32 -4.95 -3.46
N MET A 98 26.42 -5.18 -4.79
CA MET A 98 27.27 -4.40 -5.74
C MET A 98 28.69 -4.15 -5.21
N ARG A 99 29.41 -5.24 -4.84
CA ARG A 99 30.81 -5.13 -4.41
C ARG A 99 31.75 -4.64 -5.51
N ASP A 100 31.35 -4.91 -6.74
CA ASP A 100 31.98 -4.45 -7.98
C ASP A 100 30.90 -4.25 -9.07
N PRO A 101 31.25 -3.73 -10.28
CA PRO A 101 30.28 -3.53 -11.35
C PRO A 101 29.60 -4.81 -11.87
N ASP A 102 30.15 -5.99 -11.60
CA ASP A 102 29.59 -7.29 -11.97
C ASP A 102 28.73 -7.90 -10.84
N ALA A 103 28.68 -7.25 -9.68
CA ALA A 103 28.04 -7.73 -8.46
C ALA A 103 28.55 -9.12 -8.04
N THR A 104 29.88 -9.30 -8.08
CA THR A 104 30.58 -10.54 -7.67
C THR A 104 30.25 -10.83 -6.19
N GLY A 105 29.86 -12.10 -5.90
CA GLY A 105 29.50 -12.49 -4.54
C GLY A 105 28.15 -11.98 -4.05
N GLU A 106 27.27 -11.43 -4.91
CA GLU A 106 25.97 -10.90 -4.50
C GLU A 106 25.06 -11.97 -3.86
N HIS A 107 25.25 -13.24 -4.25
CA HIS A 107 24.51 -14.36 -3.67
C HIS A 107 25.13 -14.93 -2.38
N ASP A 108 26.28 -14.42 -1.98
CA ASP A 108 26.92 -14.82 -0.74
C ASP A 108 26.16 -14.23 0.46
N LYS A 109 25.94 -15.04 1.47
CA LYS A 109 25.24 -14.64 2.68
C LYS A 109 26.16 -13.86 3.61
N THR A 110 26.54 -12.67 3.21
CA THR A 110 27.47 -11.79 3.96
C THR A 110 26.79 -10.68 4.72
N GLY A 111 25.47 -10.53 4.55
CA GLY A 111 24.70 -9.50 5.24
C GLY A 111 24.56 -9.76 6.73
N ARG A 112 24.35 -8.68 7.50
CA ARG A 112 24.32 -8.73 8.97
C ARG A 112 23.25 -7.81 9.54
N ILE A 113 22.88 -8.12 10.79
CA ILE A 113 22.24 -7.17 11.71
C ILE A 113 23.24 -6.92 12.82
N LYS A 114 23.53 -5.65 13.06
CA LYS A 114 24.39 -5.21 14.18
C LYS A 114 23.62 -4.36 15.17
N ILE A 115 24.01 -4.46 16.43
CA ILE A 115 23.62 -3.56 17.51
C ILE A 115 24.82 -2.65 17.78
N LEU A 116 24.61 -1.33 17.68
CA LEU A 116 25.61 -0.32 18.02
C LEU A 116 25.23 0.33 19.35
N GLU A 117 26.24 0.57 20.18
CA GLU A 117 26.10 1.17 21.50
C GLU A 117 27.04 2.38 21.67
N ASP A 118 26.55 3.39 22.36
CA ASP A 118 27.30 4.54 22.87
C ASP A 118 27.56 4.29 24.35
N THR A 119 28.69 3.69 24.66
CA THR A 119 29.03 3.26 26.05
C THR A 119 29.62 4.37 26.90
N ASN A 120 30.17 5.41 26.28
CA ASN A 120 30.77 6.56 26.94
C ASN A 120 29.84 7.78 27.02
N HIS A 121 28.61 7.68 26.35
CA HIS A 121 27.58 8.70 26.34
C HIS A 121 27.99 10.05 25.71
N ASP A 122 28.87 10.02 24.70
CA ASP A 122 29.27 11.20 23.94
C ASP A 122 28.40 11.48 22.72
N GLY A 123 27.44 10.60 22.44
CA GLY A 123 26.52 10.70 21.30
C GLY A 123 27.04 10.03 20.03
N ARG A 124 28.20 9.37 20.09
CA ARG A 124 28.82 8.56 19.03
C ARG A 124 28.87 7.09 19.46
N MET A 125 28.48 6.19 18.62
CA MET A 125 28.58 4.75 18.86
C MET A 125 30.04 4.33 18.89
N ASP A 126 30.44 3.58 19.90
CA ASP A 126 31.81 3.11 20.12
C ASP A 126 31.96 1.60 20.24
N LYS A 127 30.80 0.86 20.36
CA LYS A 127 30.78 -0.59 20.42
C LYS A 127 29.79 -1.14 19.39
N ALA A 128 30.12 -2.29 18.76
CA ALA A 128 29.27 -3.00 17.84
C ALA A 128 29.20 -4.49 18.17
N THR A 129 27.99 -5.03 18.29
CA THR A 129 27.72 -6.46 18.45
C THR A 129 27.04 -7.00 17.21
N ILE A 130 27.47 -8.15 16.69
CA ILE A 130 26.78 -8.83 15.60
C ILE A 130 25.63 -9.63 16.19
N PHE A 131 24.41 -9.14 15.99
CA PHE A 131 23.19 -9.82 16.43
C PHE A 131 22.86 -11.03 15.56
N LYS A 132 22.98 -10.89 14.23
CA LYS A 132 22.76 -11.95 13.25
C LYS A 132 23.68 -11.77 12.06
N ASP A 133 24.41 -12.83 11.72
CA ASP A 133 25.27 -12.92 10.51
C ASP A 133 24.69 -13.90 9.51
N GLY A 134 25.29 -13.95 8.33
CA GLY A 134 24.96 -14.95 7.32
C GLY A 134 23.65 -14.71 6.60
N LEU A 135 23.21 -13.45 6.43
CA LEU A 135 21.96 -13.07 5.78
C LEU A 135 22.17 -12.74 4.28
N PHE A 136 21.20 -13.15 3.45
CA PHE A 136 21.17 -12.80 2.03
C PHE A 136 20.52 -11.43 1.82
N LEU A 137 21.28 -10.44 1.41
CA LEU A 137 20.84 -9.07 1.10
C LEU A 137 19.73 -8.54 2.03
N PRO A 138 19.92 -8.56 3.37
CA PRO A 138 18.94 -8.04 4.31
C PRO A 138 18.70 -6.55 4.02
N ARG A 139 17.42 -6.08 4.12
CA ARG A 139 17.06 -4.77 3.58
C ARG A 139 16.05 -3.95 4.37
N ALA A 140 15.49 -4.52 5.41
CA ALA A 140 14.58 -3.82 6.31
C ALA A 140 14.59 -4.48 7.68
N ILE A 141 14.24 -3.70 8.71
CA ILE A 141 14.22 -4.11 10.11
C ILE A 141 13.07 -3.40 10.81
N ALA A 142 12.45 -4.06 11.79
CA ALA A 142 11.55 -3.47 12.75
C ALA A 142 11.65 -4.19 14.10
N LEU A 143 11.68 -3.44 15.19
CA LEU A 143 11.65 -3.99 16.54
C LEU A 143 10.22 -4.30 16.96
N VAL A 144 9.95 -5.53 17.37
CA VAL A 144 8.60 -6.03 17.71
C VAL A 144 8.71 -7.03 18.85
N ARG A 145 7.96 -6.85 19.94
CA ARG A 145 7.79 -7.80 21.06
C ARG A 145 9.11 -8.39 21.58
N GLY A 146 10.10 -7.53 21.84
CA GLY A 146 11.39 -7.96 22.34
C GLY A 146 12.29 -8.67 21.34
N GLY A 147 11.85 -8.84 20.09
CA GLY A 147 12.62 -9.41 19.00
C GLY A 147 12.75 -8.46 17.81
N VAL A 148 13.24 -9.00 16.72
CA VAL A 148 13.61 -8.25 15.51
C VAL A 148 13.03 -8.89 14.26
N MET A 149 12.17 -8.16 13.57
CA MET A 149 11.65 -8.53 12.26
C MET A 149 12.63 -8.08 11.19
N VAL A 150 13.09 -9.00 10.34
CA VAL A 150 14.12 -8.75 9.32
C VAL A 150 13.66 -9.25 7.95
N ALA A 151 13.82 -8.41 6.95
CA ALA A 151 13.59 -8.78 5.55
C ALA A 151 14.86 -9.42 4.96
N GLU A 152 14.85 -10.74 4.79
CA GLU A 152 15.84 -11.54 4.06
C GLU A 152 15.17 -12.22 2.86
N PRO A 153 15.32 -11.70 1.61
CA PRO A 153 14.64 -12.29 0.46
C PRO A 153 14.88 -13.80 0.26
N PRO A 154 13.85 -14.60 -0.10
CA PRO A 154 12.46 -14.21 -0.28
C PRO A 154 11.61 -14.29 1.01
N LYS A 155 12.24 -14.25 2.18
CA LYS A 155 11.60 -14.43 3.48
C LYS A 155 11.50 -13.14 4.27
N LEU A 156 10.51 -13.11 5.14
CA LEU A 156 10.41 -12.20 6.27
C LEU A 156 10.57 -13.02 7.54
N LEU A 157 11.59 -12.70 8.32
CA LEU A 157 12.02 -13.46 9.49
C LEU A 157 11.78 -12.66 10.76
N PHE A 158 11.55 -13.36 11.85
CA PHE A 158 11.55 -12.82 13.19
C PHE A 158 12.64 -13.53 14.01
N PHE A 159 13.53 -12.75 14.59
CA PHE A 159 14.63 -13.23 15.43
C PHE A 159 14.44 -12.80 16.86
N GLU A 160 14.78 -13.66 17.80
CA GLU A 160 14.77 -13.39 19.22
C GLU A 160 16.13 -13.72 19.82
N ASP A 161 16.51 -12.95 20.84
CA ASP A 161 17.57 -13.22 21.80
C ASP A 161 16.90 -13.67 23.10
N SER A 162 16.85 -14.98 23.36
CA SER A 162 16.16 -15.52 24.52
C SER A 162 17.05 -15.64 25.75
N ASN A 163 18.36 -15.48 25.58
CA ASN A 163 19.34 -15.61 26.66
C ASN A 163 19.96 -14.27 27.08
N GLY A 164 19.74 -13.19 26.33
CA GLY A 164 20.20 -11.84 26.66
C GLY A 164 21.67 -11.56 26.32
N ASP A 165 22.25 -12.31 25.35
CA ASP A 165 23.65 -12.12 24.95
C ASP A 165 23.82 -11.22 23.70
N ASP A 166 22.75 -10.54 23.27
CA ASP A 166 22.69 -9.69 22.09
C ASP A 166 22.94 -10.47 20.77
N LYS A 167 22.61 -11.77 20.73
CA LYS A 167 22.68 -12.61 19.55
C LYS A 167 21.37 -13.35 19.32
N ALA A 168 20.98 -13.49 18.07
CA ALA A 168 19.79 -14.23 17.70
C ALA A 168 19.97 -15.74 17.93
N ASP A 169 19.21 -16.34 18.83
CA ASP A 169 19.18 -17.76 19.12
C ASP A 169 17.90 -18.47 18.68
N LYS A 170 16.80 -17.70 18.41
CA LYS A 170 15.57 -18.22 17.86
C LYS A 170 15.22 -17.52 16.55
N GLN A 171 14.59 -18.28 15.63
CA GLN A 171 14.15 -17.77 14.36
C GLN A 171 12.76 -18.31 14.01
N THR A 172 11.84 -17.41 13.65
CA THR A 172 10.51 -17.71 13.11
C THR A 172 10.38 -17.15 11.70
N VAL A 173 9.78 -17.91 10.78
CA VAL A 173 9.46 -17.47 9.43
C VAL A 173 8.06 -16.86 9.44
N ILE A 174 7.97 -15.52 9.22
CA ILE A 174 6.69 -14.81 9.15
C ILE A 174 6.05 -14.97 7.77
N ALA A 175 6.87 -14.89 6.71
CA ALA A 175 6.43 -15.01 5.35
C ALA A 175 7.53 -15.56 4.45
N THR A 176 7.14 -16.27 3.37
CA THR A 176 8.07 -16.85 2.37
C THR A 176 7.97 -16.15 1.01
N ASP A 177 7.11 -15.12 0.92
CA ASP A 177 6.78 -14.37 -0.30
C ASP A 177 7.20 -12.89 -0.20
N TYR A 178 8.11 -12.56 0.70
CA TYR A 178 8.59 -11.19 0.90
C TYR A 178 9.81 -10.90 0.02
N ALA A 179 9.77 -9.79 -0.72
CA ALA A 179 10.85 -9.37 -1.63
C ALA A 179 11.25 -10.42 -2.69
N VAL A 180 10.29 -11.22 -3.16
CA VAL A 180 10.50 -12.29 -4.17
C VAL A 180 11.16 -11.81 -5.46
N ALA A 181 11.13 -10.51 -5.76
CA ALA A 181 11.87 -9.96 -6.90
C ALA A 181 13.40 -10.13 -6.76
N CYS A 182 13.89 -10.25 -5.52
CA CYS A 182 15.31 -10.43 -5.19
C CYS A 182 15.71 -11.91 -5.02
N ASP A 183 14.76 -12.83 -5.12
CA ASP A 183 15.01 -14.26 -4.90
C ASP A 183 16.12 -14.79 -5.85
N PRO A 184 17.22 -15.38 -5.33
CA PRO A 184 18.27 -15.99 -6.15
C PRO A 184 17.77 -17.05 -7.14
N ALA A 185 16.69 -17.77 -6.81
CA ALA A 185 16.05 -18.75 -7.69
C ALA A 185 15.57 -18.16 -9.02
N ARG A 186 15.40 -16.84 -9.12
CA ARG A 186 15.06 -16.14 -10.35
C ARG A 186 16.25 -15.96 -11.31
N GLY A 187 17.46 -16.32 -10.88
CA GLY A 187 18.67 -16.19 -11.67
C GLY A 187 18.87 -14.78 -12.23
N LYS A 188 19.12 -14.66 -13.55
CA LYS A 188 19.32 -13.35 -14.20
C LYS A 188 18.14 -12.39 -14.13
N SER A 189 16.94 -12.83 -13.75
CA SER A 189 15.76 -11.99 -13.57
C SER A 189 15.58 -11.48 -12.14
N ALA A 190 16.46 -11.84 -11.22
CA ALA A 190 16.48 -11.31 -9.86
C ALA A 190 16.75 -9.81 -9.90
N ASN A 191 16.00 -9.05 -9.10
CA ASN A 191 16.06 -7.60 -9.08
C ASN A 191 16.15 -7.06 -7.65
N PRO A 192 17.35 -7.01 -7.06
CA PRO A 192 17.56 -6.51 -5.70
C PRO A 192 17.18 -5.03 -5.52
N GLU A 193 17.31 -4.22 -6.56
CA GLU A 193 17.03 -2.77 -6.50
C GLU A 193 15.52 -2.48 -6.37
N HIS A 194 14.66 -3.37 -6.88
CA HIS A 194 13.22 -3.21 -6.91
C HIS A 194 12.46 -4.27 -6.09
N ALA A 195 12.96 -4.60 -4.92
CA ALA A 195 12.33 -5.57 -4.03
C ALA A 195 11.76 -4.92 -2.77
N ALA A 196 10.84 -5.58 -2.08
CA ALA A 196 10.20 -5.09 -0.87
C ALA A 196 11.21 -4.74 0.23
N ASN A 197 10.94 -3.67 0.97
CA ASN A 197 11.81 -3.10 2.01
C ASN A 197 11.03 -2.19 2.96
N GLY A 198 11.72 -1.50 3.89
CA GLY A 198 11.14 -0.41 4.67
C GLY A 198 10.00 -0.87 5.56
N LEU A 199 10.26 -1.73 6.54
CA LEU A 199 9.30 -2.08 7.58
C LEU A 199 9.03 -0.86 8.46
N MET A 200 7.76 -0.50 8.66
CA MET A 200 7.36 0.66 9.47
C MET A 200 6.15 0.29 10.33
N TRP A 201 6.30 0.34 11.64
CA TRP A 201 5.16 0.30 12.57
C TRP A 201 4.38 1.61 12.46
N ALA A 202 3.13 1.54 12.04
CA ALA A 202 2.29 2.71 11.83
C ALA A 202 1.37 3.00 13.02
N LEU A 203 0.75 4.19 13.01
CA LEU A 203 -0.16 4.65 14.06
C LEU A 203 -1.29 3.65 14.35
N ASP A 204 -1.78 2.94 13.35
CA ASP A 204 -2.86 1.93 13.43
C ASP A 204 -2.38 0.54 13.85
N ASN A 205 -1.19 0.44 14.42
CA ASN A 205 -0.57 -0.79 14.94
C ASN A 205 -0.26 -1.86 13.89
N TRP A 206 -0.29 -1.51 12.59
CA TRP A 206 0.15 -2.36 11.50
C TRP A 206 1.57 -2.02 11.06
N ILE A 207 2.31 -3.02 10.60
CA ILE A 207 3.63 -2.88 10.02
C ILE A 207 3.49 -2.87 8.50
N TYR A 208 3.80 -1.75 7.89
CA TYR A 208 3.77 -1.53 6.44
C TYR A 208 5.16 -1.66 5.83
N SER A 209 5.18 -1.96 4.53
CA SER A 209 6.42 -2.06 3.76
C SER A 209 6.33 -1.25 2.47
N ALA A 210 7.47 -0.73 2.03
CA ALA A 210 7.62 -0.23 0.67
C ALA A 210 7.70 -1.41 -0.31
N ASN A 211 7.13 -1.23 -1.51
CA ASN A 211 7.20 -2.19 -2.61
C ASN A 211 6.60 -3.58 -2.29
N HIS A 212 5.66 -3.64 -1.35
CA HIS A 212 4.98 -4.87 -0.92
C HIS A 212 3.46 -4.67 -0.87
N THR A 213 2.70 -5.76 -0.93
CA THR A 213 1.22 -5.75 -1.00
C THR A 213 0.54 -6.35 0.23
N VAL A 214 1.32 -6.61 1.29
CA VAL A 214 0.82 -7.15 2.55
C VAL A 214 1.33 -6.30 3.70
N ARG A 215 0.47 -6.01 4.68
CA ARG A 215 0.82 -5.45 5.98
C ARG A 215 0.75 -6.54 7.06
N PHE A 216 1.52 -6.36 8.12
CA PHE A 216 1.68 -7.35 9.17
C PHE A 216 1.32 -6.76 10.53
N ARG A 217 0.82 -7.59 11.43
CA ARG A 217 0.56 -7.23 12.82
C ARG A 217 0.82 -8.45 13.70
N ASN A 218 1.45 -8.26 14.85
CA ASN A 218 1.58 -9.32 15.84
C ASN A 218 0.59 -9.07 16.98
N THR A 219 -0.34 -9.99 17.18
CA THR A 219 -1.32 -9.94 18.27
C THR A 219 -1.11 -11.16 19.16
N ASN A 220 -0.70 -10.93 20.41
CA ASN A 220 -0.44 -11.99 21.40
C ASN A 220 0.50 -13.11 20.93
N GLY A 221 1.49 -12.79 20.10
CA GLY A 221 2.45 -13.75 19.55
C GLY A 221 2.08 -14.32 18.18
N GLU A 222 0.84 -14.11 17.72
CA GLU A 222 0.39 -14.58 16.41
C GLU A 222 0.54 -13.51 15.34
N TRP A 223 1.10 -13.88 14.18
CA TRP A 223 1.29 -13.00 13.04
C TRP A 223 0.05 -12.97 12.15
N GLN A 224 -0.54 -11.81 12.04
CA GLN A 224 -1.63 -11.51 11.11
C GLN A 224 -1.07 -10.90 9.83
N ARG A 225 -1.69 -11.22 8.69
CA ARG A 225 -1.34 -10.72 7.36
C ARG A 225 -2.60 -10.17 6.69
N GLU A 226 -2.53 -8.93 6.22
CA GLU A 226 -3.64 -8.33 5.47
C GLU A 226 -3.17 -7.70 4.16
N PRO A 227 -3.98 -7.77 3.10
CA PRO A 227 -3.69 -7.11 1.85
C PRO A 227 -3.62 -5.59 2.03
N THR A 228 -2.70 -4.98 1.29
CA THR A 228 -2.61 -3.54 1.13
C THR A 228 -2.15 -3.21 -0.30
N ILE A 229 -2.08 -1.93 -0.67
CA ILE A 229 -1.54 -1.56 -1.98
C ILE A 229 -0.02 -1.58 -1.97
N LYS A 230 0.56 -1.82 -3.15
CA LYS A 230 1.99 -1.65 -3.36
C LYS A 230 2.36 -0.17 -3.28
N ARG A 231 3.25 0.19 -2.36
CA ARG A 231 3.70 1.57 -2.13
C ARG A 231 5.17 1.72 -2.44
N GLY A 232 5.50 2.74 -3.21
CA GLY A 232 6.86 3.20 -3.38
C GLY A 232 7.86 2.18 -3.91
N GLN A 233 9.12 2.50 -3.70
CA GLN A 233 10.23 1.66 -4.13
C GLN A 233 11.25 1.43 -3.02
N TRP A 234 11.70 2.48 -2.31
CA TRP A 234 12.66 2.36 -1.22
C TRP A 234 12.36 3.35 -0.10
N GLY A 235 12.01 2.81 1.06
CA GLY A 235 11.62 3.58 2.23
C GLY A 235 10.14 3.94 2.26
N ILE A 236 9.63 4.15 3.46
CA ILE A 236 8.23 4.46 3.78
C ILE A 236 8.19 5.26 5.09
N SER A 237 7.26 6.20 5.21
CA SER A 237 7.10 7.03 6.40
C SER A 237 5.63 7.35 6.63
N MET A 238 5.31 7.92 7.80
CA MET A 238 3.97 8.43 8.13
C MET A 238 4.03 9.80 8.78
N ASP A 239 2.90 10.53 8.72
CA ASP A 239 2.69 11.74 9.51
C ASP A 239 1.94 11.47 10.84
N ASN A 240 1.61 12.54 11.56
CA ASN A 240 0.92 12.43 12.85
C ASN A 240 -0.56 11.98 12.75
N LEU A 241 -1.14 11.97 11.54
CA LEU A 241 -2.47 11.41 11.26
C LEU A 241 -2.43 9.96 10.79
N GLY A 242 -1.22 9.37 10.69
CA GLY A 242 -1.02 8.01 10.16
C GLY A 242 -1.15 7.92 8.63
N ARG A 243 -1.13 9.05 7.90
CA ARG A 243 -1.07 9.03 6.43
C ARG A 243 0.31 8.54 5.99
N ILE A 244 0.35 7.67 4.98
CA ILE A 244 1.58 6.99 4.55
C ILE A 244 2.20 7.74 3.37
N TYR A 245 3.53 7.96 3.45
CA TYR A 245 4.34 8.65 2.45
C TYR A 245 5.44 7.75 1.92
N TYR A 246 5.69 7.84 0.62
CA TYR A 246 6.66 7.01 -0.11
C TYR A 246 7.09 7.66 -1.42
N ASN A 247 7.96 7.01 -2.18
CA ASN A 247 8.49 7.52 -3.43
C ASN A 247 8.69 6.42 -4.49
N SER A 248 9.08 6.82 -5.67
CA SER A 248 9.72 5.96 -6.67
C SER A 248 10.94 6.68 -7.23
N ASN A 249 11.82 6.00 -7.95
CA ASN A 249 13.10 6.58 -8.43
C ASN A 249 13.00 8.00 -9.01
N SER A 250 11.96 8.27 -9.80
CA SER A 250 11.78 9.54 -10.53
C SER A 250 10.59 10.37 -10.01
N ASP A 251 9.96 9.96 -8.93
CA ASP A 251 8.87 10.68 -8.29
C ASP A 251 9.17 10.76 -6.79
N MET A 252 9.69 11.90 -6.38
CA MET A 252 10.33 12.05 -5.07
C MET A 252 9.38 11.88 -3.89
N LEU A 253 8.07 12.18 -4.05
CA LEU A 253 7.13 12.07 -2.94
C LEU A 253 5.70 11.81 -3.40
N ARG A 254 5.16 10.73 -2.88
CA ARG A 254 3.74 10.35 -2.95
C ARG A 254 3.18 10.18 -1.56
N GLY A 255 1.86 10.28 -1.45
CA GLY A 255 1.16 10.02 -0.20
C GLY A 255 -0.21 9.38 -0.43
N ASP A 256 -0.72 8.72 0.61
CA ASP A 256 -2.08 8.21 0.65
C ASP A 256 -2.94 9.18 1.48
N LEU A 257 -3.86 9.88 0.82
CA LEU A 257 -4.83 10.76 1.46
C LEU A 257 -6.05 9.99 1.97
N ILE A 258 -6.26 8.80 1.43
CA ILE A 258 -7.21 7.79 1.90
C ILE A 258 -6.41 6.52 2.19
N ALA A 259 -6.61 5.91 3.34
CA ALA A 259 -5.99 4.62 3.62
C ALA A 259 -6.50 3.56 2.62
N SER A 260 -5.60 2.74 2.10
CA SER A 260 -5.88 1.87 0.95
C SER A 260 -6.99 0.86 1.19
N GLU A 261 -7.15 0.39 2.41
CA GLU A 261 -8.18 -0.55 2.83
C GLU A 261 -9.59 -0.02 2.59
N TYR A 262 -9.79 1.30 2.64
CA TYR A 262 -11.07 1.90 2.29
C TYR A 262 -11.37 1.77 0.80
N LEU A 263 -10.42 2.12 -0.07
CA LEU A 263 -10.64 2.03 -1.52
C LEU A 263 -10.80 0.59 -2.00
N GLN A 264 -10.17 -0.37 -1.31
CA GLN A 264 -10.30 -1.79 -1.62
C GLN A 264 -11.70 -2.36 -1.29
N ARG A 265 -12.52 -1.66 -0.47
CA ARG A 265 -13.90 -2.07 -0.17
C ARG A 265 -14.79 -2.11 -1.41
N ASN A 266 -14.54 -1.23 -2.40
CA ASN A 266 -15.31 -1.17 -3.64
C ASN A 266 -14.44 -1.49 -4.86
N PRO A 267 -14.47 -2.75 -5.37
CA PRO A 267 -13.66 -3.17 -6.51
C PRO A 267 -14.12 -2.56 -7.84
N PHE A 268 -15.28 -1.89 -7.88
CA PHE A 268 -15.83 -1.26 -9.07
C PHE A 268 -15.47 0.21 -9.16
N SER A 269 -15.14 0.83 -8.04
CA SER A 269 -14.70 2.22 -8.02
C SER A 269 -13.30 2.36 -8.62
N SER A 270 -13.12 3.39 -9.44
CA SER A 270 -11.80 3.80 -9.96
C SER A 270 -11.13 4.78 -9.00
N GLY A 271 -11.47 4.71 -7.71
CA GLY A 271 -11.14 5.69 -6.70
C GLY A 271 -9.68 6.13 -6.72
N SER A 272 -9.50 7.41 -6.56
CA SER A 272 -8.21 8.08 -6.39
C SER A 272 -8.08 8.51 -4.93
N GLY A 273 -6.97 8.57 -4.34
CA GLY A 273 -6.80 8.95 -2.92
C GLY A 273 -5.60 8.24 -2.33
N THR A 274 -5.08 7.26 -3.09
CA THR A 274 -3.80 6.60 -2.84
C THR A 274 -2.81 6.94 -3.94
N ALA A 275 -1.54 6.82 -3.64
CA ALA A 275 -0.43 7.06 -4.57
C ALA A 275 -0.46 8.46 -5.22
N ILE A 276 -0.99 9.45 -4.51
CA ILE A 276 -1.08 10.82 -5.00
C ILE A 276 0.32 11.40 -5.12
N ARG A 277 0.65 11.95 -6.28
CA ARG A 277 1.89 12.71 -6.46
C ARG A 277 1.74 14.05 -5.73
N LEU A 278 2.52 14.24 -4.67
CA LEU A 278 2.45 15.45 -3.84
C LEU A 278 3.32 16.58 -4.38
N ALA A 279 4.49 16.23 -4.95
CA ALA A 279 5.41 17.20 -5.52
C ALA A 279 5.08 17.50 -6.98
N LYS A 280 4.79 18.77 -7.29
CA LYS A 280 4.48 19.24 -8.66
C LYS A 280 5.69 19.16 -9.58
N THR A 281 6.88 19.46 -9.09
CA THR A 281 8.13 19.42 -9.84
C THR A 281 9.07 18.34 -9.32
N GLN A 282 9.84 17.75 -10.24
CA GLN A 282 10.89 16.77 -9.93
C GLN A 282 12.29 17.37 -10.22
N GLU A 283 12.39 18.67 -10.39
CA GLU A 283 13.65 19.36 -10.62
C GLU A 283 14.57 19.29 -9.39
N THR A 284 15.87 19.26 -9.62
CA THR A 284 16.90 19.14 -8.57
C THR A 284 17.97 20.22 -8.70
N TRP A 285 18.62 20.55 -7.59
CA TRP A 285 19.68 21.57 -7.49
C TRP A 285 20.91 21.03 -6.75
N PRO A 286 21.59 20.00 -7.29
CA PRO A 286 22.74 19.39 -6.63
C PRO A 286 23.88 20.37 -6.42
N GLY A 287 24.64 20.21 -5.34
CA GLY A 287 25.81 21.05 -5.00
C GLY A 287 27.04 20.78 -5.87
N ARG A 288 27.06 19.73 -6.71
CA ARG A 288 28.23 19.29 -7.50
C ARG A 288 27.85 18.85 -8.91
N LEU A 289 28.88 18.68 -9.77
CA LEU A 289 28.73 18.04 -11.07
C LEU A 289 28.38 16.55 -10.92
N ASN A 290 27.43 16.07 -11.72
CA ASN A 290 26.93 14.71 -11.67
C ASN A 290 27.23 13.91 -12.95
N LEU A 291 28.38 14.11 -13.60
CA LEU A 291 28.71 13.43 -14.84
C LEU A 291 28.80 11.90 -14.69
N GLY A 292 29.02 11.39 -13.47
CA GLY A 292 29.02 9.98 -13.15
C GLY A 292 27.62 9.39 -12.89
N VAL A 293 26.52 10.10 -13.17
CA VAL A 293 25.15 9.56 -13.05
C VAL A 293 24.83 8.63 -14.20
N ASN A 294 24.12 7.56 -13.89
CA ASN A 294 23.61 6.63 -14.90
C ASN A 294 22.79 7.39 -15.97
N ARG A 295 23.03 7.10 -17.25
CA ARG A 295 22.39 7.79 -18.38
C ARG A 295 22.74 9.27 -18.55
N ALA A 296 23.83 9.79 -17.96
CA ALA A 296 24.27 11.18 -18.16
C ALA A 296 24.54 11.54 -19.64
N TYR A 297 24.76 10.56 -20.50
CA TYR A 297 24.88 10.70 -21.97
C TYR A 297 23.54 10.98 -22.68
N ARG A 298 22.40 10.94 -21.98
CA ARG A 298 21.09 11.29 -22.52
C ARG A 298 20.78 12.77 -22.30
N LYS A 299 20.27 13.45 -23.33
CA LYS A 299 19.76 14.83 -23.20
C LYS A 299 18.67 14.87 -22.10
N GLY A 300 18.75 15.89 -21.25
CA GLY A 300 17.77 16.14 -20.18
C GLY A 300 18.02 15.40 -18.86
N THR A 301 18.96 14.44 -18.81
CA THR A 301 19.41 13.86 -17.53
C THR A 301 20.18 14.88 -16.71
N LEU A 302 21.11 15.57 -17.34
CA LEU A 302 21.84 16.69 -16.76
C LEU A 302 21.41 18.00 -17.41
N ARG A 303 21.56 19.10 -16.70
CA ARG A 303 21.32 20.45 -17.25
C ARG A 303 22.38 20.76 -18.32
N SER A 304 21.92 21.26 -19.46
CA SER A 304 22.75 21.46 -20.67
C SER A 304 23.47 22.79 -20.71
N SER A 305 23.15 23.74 -19.81
CA SER A 305 23.74 25.07 -19.81
C SER A 305 23.46 25.84 -18.51
N GLY A 306 24.07 27.00 -18.34
CA GLY A 306 23.85 27.89 -17.20
C GLY A 306 24.64 27.49 -15.95
N PRO A 307 24.39 28.14 -14.81
CA PRO A 307 25.18 27.94 -13.57
C PRO A 307 25.12 26.52 -13.00
N LEU A 308 24.17 25.71 -13.46
CA LEU A 308 23.97 24.33 -13.02
C LEU A 308 24.31 23.33 -14.15
N GLU A 309 25.04 23.73 -15.18
CA GLU A 309 25.44 22.82 -16.26
C GLU A 309 26.18 21.60 -15.72
N GLY A 310 25.89 20.41 -16.28
CA GLY A 310 26.48 19.14 -15.85
C GLY A 310 25.97 18.59 -14.51
N ARG A 311 24.99 19.25 -13.88
CA ARG A 311 24.33 18.76 -12.65
C ARG A 311 23.02 18.05 -12.97
N LEU A 312 22.64 17.10 -12.13
CA LEU A 312 21.39 16.34 -12.27
C LEU A 312 20.20 17.29 -12.37
N SER A 313 19.37 17.11 -13.39
CA SER A 313 18.23 18.01 -13.66
C SER A 313 16.95 17.60 -12.93
N ARG A 314 16.76 16.31 -12.68
CA ARG A 314 15.57 15.71 -12.08
C ARG A 314 15.93 14.51 -11.23
N TYR A 315 15.03 14.12 -10.32
CA TYR A 315 15.17 12.89 -9.54
C TYR A 315 15.32 11.66 -10.44
N THR A 316 16.24 10.77 -10.09
CA THR A 316 16.50 9.49 -10.77
C THR A 316 16.62 8.31 -9.82
N ALA A 317 16.88 8.56 -8.53
CA ALA A 317 17.12 7.55 -7.51
C ALA A 317 16.51 7.92 -6.15
N SER A 318 15.41 8.69 -6.15
CA SER A 318 14.82 9.11 -4.87
C SER A 318 14.46 7.93 -3.98
N CYS A 319 14.79 8.05 -2.68
CA CYS A 319 14.61 6.99 -1.69
C CYS A 319 14.49 7.55 -0.27
N GLY A 320 14.12 6.69 0.69
CA GLY A 320 14.11 6.96 2.12
C GLY A 320 13.34 8.23 2.53
N PRO A 321 12.09 8.43 2.09
CA PRO A 321 11.34 9.62 2.49
C PRO A 321 10.99 9.53 3.97
N VAL A 322 11.12 10.64 4.69
CA VAL A 322 10.66 10.76 6.09
C VAL A 322 9.85 12.03 6.27
N ILE A 323 8.77 11.94 7.02
CA ILE A 323 8.09 13.11 7.57
C ILE A 323 8.77 13.45 8.90
N TYR A 324 9.27 14.67 9.01
CA TYR A 324 9.92 15.10 10.24
C TYR A 324 8.88 15.31 11.35
N ARG A 325 9.01 14.55 12.42
CA ARG A 325 8.14 14.54 13.60
C ARG A 325 8.97 14.68 14.90
N GLY A 326 10.25 15.05 14.76
CA GLY A 326 11.13 15.33 15.89
C GLY A 326 10.85 16.71 16.51
N ASN A 327 11.51 17.04 17.60
CA ASN A 327 11.35 18.30 18.31
C ASN A 327 12.66 19.10 18.45
N ASN A 328 13.71 18.72 17.70
CA ASN A 328 14.98 19.45 17.72
C ASN A 328 15.01 20.61 16.71
N PHE A 329 14.41 20.44 15.53
CA PHE A 329 14.39 21.47 14.49
C PHE A 329 13.36 22.57 14.81
N PRO A 330 13.51 23.80 14.27
CA PRO A 330 12.51 24.84 14.39
C PRO A 330 11.10 24.40 13.96
N GLU A 331 10.07 25.04 14.49
CA GLU A 331 8.68 24.68 14.30
C GLU A 331 8.26 24.58 12.81
N GLU A 332 8.80 25.48 11.96
CA GLU A 332 8.50 25.46 10.51
C GLU A 332 9.01 24.20 9.78
N TYR A 333 9.75 23.32 10.47
CA TYR A 333 10.19 22.02 9.95
C TYR A 333 9.19 20.90 10.28
N GLN A 334 8.29 21.12 11.25
CA GLN A 334 7.31 20.11 11.65
C GLN A 334 6.42 19.70 10.49
N GLY A 335 6.24 18.38 10.29
CA GLY A 335 5.41 17.84 9.21
C GLY A 335 6.01 17.98 7.81
N ASN A 336 7.21 18.57 7.67
CA ASN A 336 7.90 18.62 6.38
C ASN A 336 8.44 17.24 5.99
N SER A 337 8.48 16.94 4.69
CA SER A 337 9.15 15.73 4.21
C SER A 337 10.60 16.01 3.86
N PHE A 338 11.44 15.01 4.16
CA PHE A 338 12.83 14.94 3.71
C PHE A 338 12.98 13.72 2.80
N VAL A 339 13.70 13.88 1.68
CA VAL A 339 13.83 12.83 0.67
C VAL A 339 15.28 12.77 0.17
N CYS A 340 15.86 11.58 0.19
CA CYS A 340 17.20 11.31 -0.33
C CYS A 340 17.23 11.25 -1.86
N GLU A 341 18.32 11.74 -2.46
CA GLU A 341 18.69 11.52 -3.87
C GLU A 341 20.17 11.13 -3.92
N PRO A 342 20.50 9.84 -3.77
CA PRO A 342 21.89 9.39 -3.75
C PRO A 342 22.67 9.66 -5.05
N SER A 343 22.01 9.69 -6.22
CA SER A 343 22.68 10.03 -7.47
C SER A 343 23.08 11.49 -7.54
N GLY A 344 22.34 12.37 -6.87
CA GLY A 344 22.62 13.80 -6.78
C GLY A 344 23.45 14.20 -5.55
N ASN A 345 23.70 13.28 -4.59
CA ASN A 345 24.40 13.48 -3.34
C ASN A 345 23.75 14.56 -2.45
N PHE A 346 22.41 14.48 -2.27
CA PHE A 346 21.68 15.46 -1.49
C PHE A 346 20.44 14.88 -0.80
N ILE A 347 19.90 15.68 0.13
CA ILE A 347 18.62 15.49 0.80
C ILE A 347 17.80 16.75 0.58
N ARG A 348 16.56 16.60 0.10
CA ARG A 348 15.60 17.67 -0.10
C ARG A 348 14.66 17.78 1.08
N ARG A 349 14.34 19.00 1.48
CA ARG A 349 13.20 19.35 2.33
C ARG A 349 12.06 19.87 1.47
N ASN A 350 10.84 19.37 1.70
CA ASN A 350 9.63 19.96 1.14
C ASN A 350 8.70 20.42 2.25
N ARG A 351 8.14 21.61 2.12
CA ARG A 351 7.00 22.05 2.92
C ARG A 351 5.75 21.36 2.40
N HIS A 352 4.92 20.90 3.32
CA HIS A 352 3.60 20.42 3.00
C HIS A 352 2.58 21.56 3.20
N ILE A 353 1.80 21.81 2.15
CA ILE A 353 0.70 22.79 2.16
C ILE A 353 -0.58 21.97 2.02
N GLU A 354 -1.36 21.94 3.09
CA GLU A 354 -2.68 21.30 3.09
C GLU A 354 -3.74 22.36 2.79
N THR A 355 -4.52 22.15 1.72
CA THR A 355 -5.59 23.04 1.30
C THR A 355 -6.76 22.22 0.80
N ASP A 356 -7.95 22.45 1.35
CA ASP A 356 -9.16 21.74 0.95
C ASP A 356 -9.01 20.20 0.96
N GLY A 357 -8.30 19.66 1.95
CA GLY A 357 -8.07 18.21 2.07
C GLY A 357 -7.06 17.62 1.08
N ASN A 358 -6.41 18.42 0.24
CA ASN A 358 -5.27 18.07 -0.59
C ASN A 358 -3.95 18.47 0.07
N ILE A 359 -2.88 17.74 -0.27
CA ILE A 359 -1.51 18.08 0.14
C ILE A 359 -0.66 18.34 -1.10
N ILE A 360 0.07 19.44 -1.08
CA ILE A 360 1.10 19.77 -2.06
C ILE A 360 2.43 19.86 -1.32
N ALA A 361 3.46 19.21 -1.88
CA ALA A 361 4.83 19.29 -1.39
C ALA A 361 5.65 20.23 -2.29
N GLU A 362 6.21 21.27 -1.71
CA GLU A 362 7.02 22.27 -2.40
C GLU A 362 8.43 22.30 -1.83
N ASN A 363 9.45 22.49 -2.72
CA ASN A 363 10.82 22.68 -2.25
C ASN A 363 10.89 23.88 -1.30
N ALA A 364 11.34 23.63 -0.07
CA ALA A 364 11.41 24.66 0.96
C ALA A 364 12.57 25.63 0.80
N GLU A 365 13.61 25.28 0.02
CA GLU A 365 14.88 25.98 -0.05
C GLU A 365 15.04 26.84 -1.32
N ASN A 366 13.98 27.07 -2.06
CA ASN A 366 13.90 27.97 -3.22
C ASN A 366 15.13 27.89 -4.19
N GLY A 367 15.20 26.82 -4.97
CA GLY A 367 16.26 26.61 -5.97
C GLY A 367 17.58 26.06 -5.38
N LYS A 368 17.53 25.50 -4.18
CA LYS A 368 18.61 24.77 -3.52
C LYS A 368 18.11 23.45 -2.97
N GLU A 369 19.02 22.61 -2.54
CA GLU A 369 18.72 21.44 -1.71
C GLU A 369 18.95 21.79 -0.23
N TRP A 370 18.19 21.18 0.68
CA TRP A 370 18.35 21.42 2.11
C TRP A 370 19.74 21.01 2.63
N MET A 371 20.18 19.82 2.20
CA MET A 371 21.52 19.31 2.48
C MET A 371 22.13 18.75 1.21
N SER A 372 23.33 19.13 0.87
CA SER A 372 24.08 18.57 -0.26
C SER A 372 25.54 18.33 0.09
N SER A 373 26.17 17.36 -0.59
CA SER A 373 27.59 17.06 -0.42
C SER A 373 28.35 17.30 -1.73
N SER A 374 29.58 17.84 -1.61
CA SER A 374 30.56 17.84 -2.71
C SER A 374 31.30 16.50 -2.82
N ASP A 375 31.19 15.60 -1.84
CA ASP A 375 31.68 14.22 -1.91
C ASP A 375 30.76 13.35 -2.76
N GLU A 376 31.28 12.76 -3.85
CA GLU A 376 30.53 11.88 -4.73
C GLU A 376 30.14 10.55 -4.09
N ARG A 377 30.82 10.16 -3.02
CA ARG A 377 30.56 8.90 -2.31
C ARG A 377 29.47 9.02 -1.24
N PHE A 378 29.01 10.23 -0.93
CA PHE A 378 27.83 10.41 -0.09
C PHE A 378 26.59 9.84 -0.77
N ARG A 379 26.04 8.75 -0.24
CA ARG A 379 24.87 8.05 -0.77
C ARG A 379 23.81 7.87 0.32
N PRO A 380 23.09 8.94 0.66
CA PRO A 380 21.99 8.84 1.63
C PRO A 380 20.89 7.93 1.06
N VAL A 381 20.51 6.87 1.80
CA VAL A 381 19.54 5.86 1.34
C VAL A 381 18.30 5.77 2.21
N ASN A 382 18.40 6.18 3.49
CA ASN A 382 17.27 6.23 4.41
C ASN A 382 17.42 7.36 5.43
N LEU A 383 16.27 7.81 5.95
CA LEU A 383 16.15 8.86 6.95
C LEU A 383 15.22 8.39 8.07
N TYR A 384 15.51 8.83 9.32
CA TYR A 384 14.74 8.46 10.50
C TYR A 384 14.60 9.63 11.48
N ASN A 385 13.41 9.76 12.10
CA ASN A 385 13.27 10.47 13.35
C ASN A 385 13.92 9.64 14.47
N GLY A 386 14.38 10.29 15.52
CA GLY A 386 15.01 9.54 16.62
C GLY A 386 14.83 10.19 17.97
N PRO A 387 15.38 9.57 19.02
CA PRO A 387 15.14 9.93 20.42
C PRO A 387 15.62 11.32 20.81
N SER A 388 16.60 11.88 20.08
CA SER A 388 17.10 13.25 20.30
C SER A 388 16.27 14.32 19.59
N GLY A 389 15.23 13.93 18.85
CA GLY A 389 14.46 14.85 17.99
C GLY A 389 15.18 15.29 16.73
N GLY A 390 16.47 14.99 16.54
CA GLY A 390 17.22 15.26 15.31
C GLY A 390 16.85 14.30 14.18
N LEU A 391 17.37 14.60 12.97
CA LEU A 391 17.17 13.76 11.78
C LEU A 391 18.37 12.85 11.57
N TYR A 392 18.16 11.54 11.53
CA TYR A 392 19.21 10.55 11.29
C TYR A 392 19.27 10.17 9.81
N ILE A 393 20.49 10.00 9.28
CA ILE A 393 20.79 9.73 7.88
C ILE A 393 21.62 8.45 7.79
N VAL A 394 21.14 7.46 7.05
CA VAL A 394 21.93 6.28 6.69
C VAL A 394 22.61 6.54 5.35
N ASP A 395 23.94 6.54 5.37
CA ASP A 395 24.81 6.74 4.22
C ASP A 395 25.57 5.45 3.90
N MET A 396 25.25 4.82 2.75
CA MET A 396 26.00 3.66 2.27
C MET A 396 27.47 3.96 2.01
N TYR A 397 27.82 5.21 1.79
CA TYR A 397 29.13 5.72 1.44
C TYR A 397 29.81 4.92 0.31
N ARG A 398 29.25 4.95 -0.87
CA ARG A 398 29.75 4.21 -2.04
C ARG A 398 29.88 5.07 -3.28
N GLY A 399 30.87 4.80 -4.11
CA GLY A 399 30.97 5.42 -5.43
C GLY A 399 29.96 4.86 -6.43
N LEU A 400 29.66 3.54 -6.35
CA LEU A 400 28.73 2.85 -7.20
C LEU A 400 27.61 2.22 -6.35
N VAL A 401 26.34 2.56 -6.66
CA VAL A 401 25.14 2.03 -6.00
C VAL A 401 24.20 1.35 -6.99
N GLN A 402 24.22 1.74 -8.28
CA GLN A 402 23.35 1.20 -9.31
C GLN A 402 23.55 -0.30 -9.49
N HIS A 403 22.48 -1.10 -9.40
CA HIS A 403 22.57 -2.55 -9.60
C HIS A 403 22.97 -2.90 -11.05
N LYS A 404 23.74 -4.00 -11.23
CA LYS A 404 24.31 -4.43 -12.51
C LYS A 404 23.28 -4.55 -13.65
N ILE A 405 22.02 -4.94 -13.36
CA ILE A 405 20.97 -5.06 -14.39
C ILE A 405 20.54 -3.71 -14.98
N TYR A 406 20.80 -2.62 -14.29
CA TYR A 406 20.55 -1.24 -14.74
C TYR A 406 21.83 -0.45 -15.03
N LEU A 407 23.01 -1.02 -14.74
CA LEU A 407 24.29 -0.39 -14.92
C LEU A 407 24.59 -0.24 -16.41
N THR A 408 24.61 0.98 -16.91
CA THR A 408 24.97 1.26 -18.31
C THR A 408 26.47 1.15 -18.54
N SER A 409 26.89 0.88 -19.78
CA SER A 409 28.32 0.89 -20.17
C SER A 409 28.98 2.23 -19.87
N TYR A 410 28.22 3.33 -20.00
CA TYR A 410 28.69 4.66 -19.62
C TYR A 410 29.04 4.75 -18.13
N LEU A 411 28.13 4.33 -17.24
CA LEU A 411 28.37 4.41 -15.79
C LEU A 411 29.46 3.44 -15.35
N ARG A 412 29.53 2.23 -15.95
CA ARG A 412 30.62 1.28 -15.71
C ARG A 412 31.98 1.93 -16.03
N ASN A 413 32.11 2.55 -17.20
CA ASN A 413 33.34 3.23 -17.59
C ASN A 413 33.68 4.40 -16.65
N GLN A 414 32.69 5.20 -16.24
CA GLN A 414 32.88 6.25 -15.24
C GLN A 414 33.34 5.71 -13.89
N ALA A 415 32.82 4.58 -13.45
CA ALA A 415 33.19 3.95 -12.19
C ALA A 415 34.62 3.38 -12.23
N GLU A 416 34.93 2.56 -13.24
CA GLU A 416 36.23 1.90 -13.37
C GLU A 416 37.37 2.89 -13.65
N SER A 417 37.16 3.87 -14.54
CA SER A 417 38.20 4.89 -14.87
C SER A 417 38.51 5.85 -13.72
N ARG A 418 37.65 5.93 -12.71
CA ARG A 418 37.77 6.85 -11.56
C ARG A 418 37.93 6.12 -10.22
N GLY A 419 37.97 4.79 -10.23
CA GLY A 419 38.08 3.97 -9.02
C GLY A 419 36.89 4.11 -8.07
N LEU A 420 35.69 4.35 -8.59
CA LEU A 420 34.49 4.51 -7.77
C LEU A 420 33.99 3.19 -7.20
N GLU A 421 34.35 2.06 -7.80
CA GLU A 421 34.08 0.70 -7.32
C GLU A 421 34.90 0.33 -6.07
N LYS A 422 35.94 1.13 -5.73
CA LYS A 422 36.82 0.89 -4.58
C LYS A 422 36.29 1.56 -3.31
N GLY A 423 36.79 1.12 -2.15
CA GLY A 423 36.42 1.66 -0.85
C GLY A 423 35.00 1.26 -0.45
N ILE A 424 34.65 -0.02 -0.63
CA ILE A 424 33.33 -0.60 -0.42
C ILE A 424 33.04 -0.96 1.05
N ASP A 425 34.08 -1.13 1.89
CA ASP A 425 33.92 -1.56 3.30
C ASP A 425 33.72 -0.34 4.21
N LYS A 426 32.82 0.56 3.78
CA LYS A 426 32.50 1.82 4.45
C LYS A 426 31.00 1.92 4.67
N GLY A 427 30.64 2.84 5.53
CA GLY A 427 29.26 3.20 5.79
C GLY A 427 29.15 4.09 7.02
N ARG A 428 28.11 4.93 7.05
CA ARG A 428 28.00 5.95 8.09
C ARG A 428 26.56 6.18 8.49
N ILE A 429 26.39 6.57 9.73
CA ILE A 429 25.14 7.13 10.25
C ILE A 429 25.46 8.52 10.76
N TYR A 430 24.77 9.50 10.20
CA TYR A 430 24.85 10.89 10.65
C TYR A 430 23.58 11.28 11.39
N ARG A 431 23.69 12.27 12.25
CA ARG A 431 22.56 12.98 12.87
C ARG A 431 22.68 14.46 12.53
N VAL A 432 21.60 15.03 12.02
CA VAL A 432 21.50 16.49 11.85
C VAL A 432 20.74 17.06 13.04
N VAL A 433 21.28 18.09 13.64
CA VAL A 433 20.68 18.81 14.77
C VAL A 433 20.66 20.32 14.49
N TYR A 434 19.73 21.03 15.14
CA TYR A 434 19.69 22.49 15.14
C TYR A 434 20.34 23.00 16.44
N LYS A 435 21.39 23.83 16.32
CA LYS A 435 22.25 24.25 17.43
C LYS A 435 21.53 25.07 18.51
N GLY A 436 20.40 25.68 18.18
CA GLY A 436 19.59 26.46 19.12
C GLY A 436 18.79 25.62 20.12
N ASN A 437 18.62 24.32 19.86
CA ASN A 437 17.78 23.44 20.64
C ASN A 437 18.56 22.27 21.23
N ASN A 438 18.82 22.35 22.54
CA ASN A 438 19.44 21.25 23.28
C ASN A 438 18.37 20.24 23.71
N THR A 439 18.04 19.28 22.84
CA THR A 439 17.16 18.15 23.21
C THR A 439 18.01 16.96 23.65
N SER A 440 17.72 16.44 24.85
CA SER A 440 18.33 15.21 25.34
C SER A 440 17.74 13.99 24.63
N SER A 441 18.53 12.94 24.45
CA SER A 441 18.03 11.68 23.90
C SER A 441 17.17 10.96 24.95
N THR A 442 15.91 10.70 24.59
CA THR A 442 14.95 10.01 25.48
C THR A 442 15.17 8.49 25.42
N LYS A 443 15.32 7.85 26.56
CA LYS A 443 15.40 6.38 26.71
C LYS A 443 14.13 5.87 27.39
N LEU A 444 13.49 4.86 26.83
CA LEU A 444 12.23 4.31 27.31
C LEU A 444 12.34 2.85 27.78
N ALA A 445 13.48 2.20 27.62
CA ALA A 445 13.63 0.78 27.96
C ALA A 445 13.39 0.45 29.45
N LYS A 446 13.59 1.41 30.35
CA LYS A 446 13.36 1.25 31.79
C LYS A 446 12.10 1.97 32.27
N ALA A 447 11.32 2.55 31.36
CA ALA A 447 10.11 3.26 31.70
C ALA A 447 9.03 2.25 32.14
N ASN A 448 8.37 2.53 33.25
CA ASN A 448 7.21 1.76 33.68
C ASN A 448 5.97 2.18 32.87
N GLY A 449 4.86 1.44 33.00
CA GLY A 449 3.66 1.72 32.24
C GLY A 449 3.12 3.16 32.41
N SER A 450 3.29 3.79 33.60
CA SER A 450 2.87 5.17 33.82
C SER A 450 3.75 6.18 33.08
N ASP A 451 5.06 5.94 33.06
CA ASP A 451 6.02 6.76 32.32
C ASP A 451 5.76 6.65 30.81
N LEU A 452 5.45 5.45 30.32
CA LEU A 452 5.09 5.23 28.93
C LEU A 452 3.80 5.95 28.55
N VAL A 453 2.78 5.94 29.41
CA VAL A 453 1.54 6.71 29.18
C VAL A 453 1.84 8.21 29.11
N ALA A 454 2.69 8.73 29.99
CA ALA A 454 3.11 10.14 29.93
C ALA A 454 3.89 10.46 28.65
N ALA A 455 4.72 9.54 28.18
CA ALA A 455 5.52 9.69 26.96
C ALA A 455 4.67 9.79 25.68
N LEU A 456 3.42 9.33 25.67
CA LEU A 456 2.48 9.51 24.55
C LEU A 456 2.18 11.00 24.27
N SER A 457 2.40 11.89 25.21
CA SER A 457 2.21 13.34 25.06
C SER A 457 3.49 14.10 24.68
N SER A 458 4.57 13.38 24.32
CA SER A 458 5.84 14.02 23.91
C SER A 458 5.68 14.76 22.58
N ASP A 459 6.37 15.90 22.40
CA ASP A 459 6.46 16.59 21.11
C ASP A 459 7.27 15.79 20.07
N ASN A 460 8.11 14.86 20.52
CA ASN A 460 8.90 13.99 19.65
C ASN A 460 8.08 12.77 19.19
N GLY A 461 7.82 12.68 17.88
CA GLY A 461 7.06 11.56 17.29
C GLY A 461 7.69 10.19 17.51
N TRP A 462 9.03 10.08 17.50
CA TRP A 462 9.69 8.81 17.81
C TRP A 462 9.38 8.34 19.25
N VAL A 463 9.32 9.27 20.19
CA VAL A 463 9.00 8.96 21.60
C VAL A 463 7.57 8.47 21.72
N ARG A 464 6.60 9.13 21.06
CA ARG A 464 5.19 8.69 21.07
C ARG A 464 5.01 7.31 20.44
N ASP A 465 5.60 7.09 19.25
CA ASP A 465 5.50 5.81 18.52
C ASP A 465 6.11 4.66 19.33
N THR A 466 7.27 4.89 19.92
CA THR A 466 7.95 3.90 20.76
C THR A 466 7.16 3.59 22.03
N ALA A 467 6.63 4.63 22.71
CA ALA A 467 5.80 4.45 23.89
C ALA A 467 4.51 3.67 23.57
N GLN A 468 3.83 4.01 22.46
CA GLN A 468 2.64 3.25 22.01
C GLN A 468 2.96 1.78 21.79
N ARG A 469 4.04 1.47 21.06
CA ARG A 469 4.47 0.10 20.82
C ARG A 469 4.75 -0.64 22.14
N LEU A 470 5.53 -0.06 23.03
CA LEU A 470 5.88 -0.67 24.33
C LEU A 470 4.65 -0.89 25.20
N LEU A 471 3.68 0.04 25.21
CA LEU A 471 2.41 -0.11 25.95
C LEU A 471 1.58 -1.29 25.42
N ILE A 472 1.54 -1.48 24.11
CA ILE A 472 0.82 -2.60 23.48
C ILE A 472 1.51 -3.94 23.80
N GLU A 473 2.81 -3.95 23.86
CA GLU A 473 3.62 -5.13 24.15
C GLU A 473 3.65 -5.47 25.66
N SER A 474 3.44 -4.46 26.54
CA SER A 474 3.47 -4.57 27.98
C SER A 474 2.25 -5.30 28.54
N LYS A 475 2.45 -5.98 29.68
CA LYS A 475 1.39 -6.57 30.50
C LYS A 475 0.94 -5.65 31.65
N ASP A 476 1.49 -4.45 31.75
CA ASP A 476 1.16 -3.50 32.81
C ASP A 476 -0.32 -3.14 32.78
N ASP A 477 -0.94 -3.01 33.95
CA ASP A 477 -2.33 -2.55 34.06
C ASP A 477 -2.41 -1.02 33.97
N VAL A 478 -2.50 -0.53 32.74
CA VAL A 478 -2.51 0.92 32.43
C VAL A 478 -3.75 1.35 31.64
N ASN A 479 -4.69 0.45 31.40
CA ASN A 479 -5.84 0.73 30.54
C ASN A 479 -6.66 1.93 31.04
N TYR A 480 -6.87 2.07 32.36
CA TYR A 480 -7.57 3.20 32.93
C TYR A 480 -6.82 4.52 32.74
N LYS A 481 -5.46 4.51 32.81
CA LYS A 481 -4.63 5.70 32.58
C LYS A 481 -4.68 6.13 31.10
N LEU A 482 -4.67 5.15 30.21
CA LEU A 482 -4.85 5.38 28.78
C LEU A 482 -6.22 5.97 28.46
N ALA A 483 -7.30 5.45 29.10
CA ALA A 483 -8.65 5.99 28.95
C ALA A 483 -8.74 7.44 29.45
N ASN A 484 -8.15 7.75 30.60
CA ASN A 484 -8.08 9.10 31.14
C ASN A 484 -7.28 10.03 30.21
N LEU A 485 -6.13 9.59 29.71
CA LEU A 485 -5.32 10.37 28.76
C LEU A 485 -6.09 10.63 27.47
N ALA A 486 -6.81 9.62 26.93
CA ALA A 486 -7.62 9.74 25.73
C ALA A 486 -8.73 10.78 25.87
N LYS A 487 -9.31 10.92 27.08
CA LYS A 487 -10.41 11.83 27.38
C LYS A 487 -9.95 13.22 27.78
N GLU A 488 -8.94 13.33 28.66
CA GLU A 488 -8.64 14.55 29.40
C GLU A 488 -7.22 15.08 29.15
N GLY A 489 -6.42 14.38 28.33
CA GLY A 489 -5.03 14.80 28.06
C GLY A 489 -4.96 16.16 27.36
N ASN A 490 -4.07 17.04 27.80
CA ASN A 490 -3.92 18.38 27.21
C ASN A 490 -3.34 18.37 25.79
N HIS A 491 -2.57 17.33 25.42
CA HIS A 491 -1.92 17.21 24.12
C HIS A 491 -2.74 16.34 23.16
N ALA A 492 -3.22 16.91 22.05
CA ALA A 492 -4.09 16.21 21.09
C ALA A 492 -3.47 14.91 20.56
N LEU A 493 -2.16 14.92 20.19
CA LEU A 493 -1.48 13.72 19.73
C LEU A 493 -1.31 12.68 20.86
N GLY A 494 -1.20 13.12 22.13
CA GLY A 494 -1.24 12.20 23.27
C GLY A 494 -2.57 11.45 23.36
N ARG A 495 -3.70 12.15 23.17
CA ARG A 495 -5.03 11.54 23.11
C ARG A 495 -5.17 10.57 21.94
N VAL A 496 -4.66 10.94 20.75
CA VAL A 496 -4.61 10.05 19.56
C VAL A 496 -3.86 8.77 19.87
N HIS A 497 -2.62 8.87 20.38
CA HIS A 497 -1.79 7.71 20.69
C HIS A 497 -2.39 6.85 21.83
N ALA A 498 -3.09 7.47 22.81
CA ALA A 498 -3.81 6.73 23.86
C ALA A 498 -4.94 5.89 23.27
N LEU A 499 -5.74 6.42 22.34
CA LEU A 499 -6.79 5.68 21.64
C LEU A 499 -6.23 4.47 20.88
N TRP A 500 -5.16 4.65 20.12
CA TRP A 500 -4.53 3.57 19.37
C TRP A 500 -3.79 2.55 20.28
N SER A 501 -3.30 3.00 21.45
CA SER A 501 -2.77 2.08 22.47
C SER A 501 -3.87 1.21 23.05
N LEU A 502 -5.04 1.77 23.37
CA LEU A 502 -6.21 1.01 23.83
C LEU A 502 -6.70 0.00 22.79
N GLU A 503 -6.71 0.38 21.50
CA GLU A 503 -7.04 -0.53 20.40
C GLU A 503 -6.06 -1.70 20.35
N GLY A 504 -4.75 -1.42 20.34
CA GLY A 504 -3.70 -2.44 20.28
C GLY A 504 -3.71 -3.39 21.49
N ARG A 505 -4.24 -2.95 22.62
CA ARG A 505 -4.43 -3.73 23.84
C ARG A 505 -5.80 -4.42 23.94
N ALA A 506 -6.65 -4.29 22.90
CA ALA A 506 -8.05 -4.74 22.90
C ALA A 506 -8.88 -4.18 24.09
N ALA A 507 -8.60 -2.95 24.52
CA ALA A 507 -9.21 -2.28 25.67
C ALA A 507 -10.03 -1.04 25.31
N ILE A 508 -10.23 -0.76 24.03
CA ILE A 508 -11.07 0.34 23.54
C ILE A 508 -12.55 -0.01 23.77
N SER A 509 -13.34 0.95 24.27
CA SER A 509 -14.79 0.76 24.51
C SER A 509 -15.64 1.76 23.72
N PRO A 510 -16.95 1.47 23.51
CA PRO A 510 -17.87 2.39 22.86
C PRO A 510 -17.92 3.78 23.50
N ASP A 511 -17.88 3.86 24.84
CA ASP A 511 -17.94 5.12 25.58
C ASP A 511 -16.70 5.99 25.29
N ILE A 512 -15.50 5.38 25.29
CA ILE A 512 -14.24 6.09 24.95
C ILE A 512 -14.31 6.61 23.52
N ILE A 513 -14.83 5.82 22.59
CA ILE A 513 -15.00 6.22 21.18
C ILE A 513 -15.98 7.38 21.07
N LEU A 514 -17.12 7.31 21.77
CA LEU A 514 -18.15 8.34 21.74
C LEU A 514 -17.65 9.67 22.32
N ASP A 515 -16.87 9.62 23.40
CA ASP A 515 -16.23 10.81 23.97
C ASP A 515 -15.20 11.40 23.01
N ALA A 516 -14.37 10.55 22.40
CA ALA A 516 -13.34 10.99 21.44
C ALA A 516 -13.92 11.52 20.11
N LEU A 517 -15.11 11.07 19.69
CA LEU A 517 -15.83 11.64 18.54
C LEU A 517 -16.32 13.08 18.80
N LYS A 518 -16.41 13.50 20.07
CA LYS A 518 -16.79 14.85 20.49
C LYS A 518 -15.58 15.75 20.81
N ASP A 519 -14.36 15.25 20.64
CA ASP A 519 -13.13 16.00 20.98
C ASP A 519 -13.04 17.31 20.19
N VAL A 520 -12.39 18.31 20.79
CA VAL A 520 -12.15 19.61 20.14
C VAL A 520 -11.17 19.53 18.98
N ASP A 521 -10.25 18.55 19.01
CA ASP A 521 -9.22 18.37 17.98
C ASP A 521 -9.65 17.39 16.90
N ARG A 522 -9.51 17.79 15.63
CA ARG A 522 -9.88 16.97 14.47
C ARG A 522 -9.14 15.63 14.39
N SER A 523 -7.86 15.58 14.81
CA SER A 523 -7.06 14.37 14.73
C SER A 523 -7.56 13.28 15.67
N VAL A 524 -8.08 13.70 16.83
CA VAL A 524 -8.72 12.80 17.79
C VAL A 524 -10.05 12.29 17.23
N ARG A 525 -10.92 13.20 16.71
CA ARG A 525 -12.19 12.79 16.09
C ARG A 525 -11.99 11.87 14.88
N MET A 526 -10.99 12.12 14.04
CA MET A 526 -10.65 11.25 12.89
C MET A 526 -10.18 9.87 13.32
N SER A 527 -9.34 9.78 14.36
CA SER A 527 -8.91 8.50 14.94
C SER A 527 -10.09 7.74 15.55
N ALA A 528 -10.95 8.45 16.32
CA ALA A 528 -12.16 7.90 16.89
C ALA A 528 -13.12 7.36 15.82
N ALA A 529 -13.29 8.08 14.68
CA ALA A 529 -14.11 7.63 13.57
C ALA A 529 -13.60 6.31 12.96
N ARG A 530 -12.28 6.13 12.79
CA ARG A 530 -11.70 4.87 12.35
C ARG A 530 -11.94 3.74 13.36
N LEU A 531 -11.72 4.03 14.63
CA LEU A 531 -11.89 3.06 15.73
C LEU A 531 -13.37 2.71 15.98
N ALA A 532 -14.30 3.57 15.56
CA ALA A 532 -15.74 3.33 15.66
C ALA A 532 -16.26 2.24 14.70
N GLU A 533 -15.57 1.97 13.59
CA GLU A 533 -16.07 1.14 12.48
C GLU A 533 -16.45 -0.29 12.88
N PRO A 534 -15.69 -1.02 13.70
CA PRO A 534 -16.10 -2.35 14.19
C PRO A 534 -17.41 -2.29 14.99
N TRP A 535 -17.61 -1.23 15.77
CA TRP A 535 -18.76 -1.03 16.64
C TRP A 535 -20.04 -0.69 15.88
N LEU A 536 -19.95 -0.04 14.72
CA LEU A 536 -21.10 0.27 13.86
C LEU A 536 -21.86 -0.98 13.37
N LYS A 537 -21.27 -2.16 13.50
CA LYS A 537 -21.87 -3.44 13.13
C LYS A 537 -22.55 -4.16 14.30
N VAL A 538 -22.46 -3.58 15.51
CA VAL A 538 -23.00 -4.16 16.74
C VAL A 538 -24.31 -3.47 17.10
N THR A 539 -25.31 -4.25 17.55
CA THR A 539 -26.60 -3.72 18.03
C THR A 539 -26.38 -2.77 19.21
N GLY A 540 -27.03 -1.61 19.22
CA GLY A 540 -26.89 -0.62 20.29
C GLY A 540 -25.83 0.46 20.05
N SER A 541 -25.25 0.53 18.86
CA SER A 541 -24.25 1.55 18.49
C SER A 541 -24.85 2.86 17.92
N ASP A 542 -26.14 3.08 18.10
CA ASP A 542 -26.86 4.23 17.50
C ASP A 542 -26.23 5.59 17.88
N ALA A 543 -25.81 5.75 19.14
CA ALA A 543 -25.17 6.98 19.60
C ALA A 543 -23.84 7.29 18.87
N ILE A 544 -23.05 6.25 18.53
CA ILE A 544 -21.82 6.41 17.75
C ILE A 544 -22.15 6.81 16.32
N LEU A 545 -23.14 6.17 15.71
CA LEU A 545 -23.59 6.50 14.36
C LEU A 545 -24.13 7.93 14.30
N ASP A 546 -24.97 8.34 15.23
CA ASP A 546 -25.53 9.70 15.31
C ASP A 546 -24.41 10.75 15.45
N GLN A 547 -23.40 10.47 16.28
CA GLN A 547 -22.27 11.38 16.44
C GLN A 547 -21.41 11.46 15.19
N LEU A 548 -21.18 10.35 14.50
CA LEU A 548 -20.46 10.34 13.20
C LEU A 548 -21.24 11.15 12.14
N ILE A 549 -22.55 11.00 12.08
CA ILE A 549 -23.42 11.81 11.20
C ILE A 549 -23.32 13.29 11.56
N LEU A 550 -23.35 13.63 12.84
CA LEU A 550 -23.20 15.02 13.29
C LEU A 550 -21.86 15.61 12.86
N ASN A 551 -20.79 14.84 12.97
CA ASN A 551 -19.43 15.26 12.58
C ASN A 551 -19.27 15.46 11.06
N THR A 552 -20.20 14.98 10.21
CA THR A 552 -20.21 15.34 8.77
C THR A 552 -20.54 16.80 8.49
N ARG A 553 -20.88 17.61 9.51
CA ARG A 553 -21.13 19.05 9.39
C ARG A 553 -19.86 19.90 9.46
N THR A 554 -18.69 19.26 9.60
CA THR A 554 -17.41 19.98 9.61
C THR A 554 -17.11 20.62 8.26
N ASP A 555 -16.44 21.78 8.29
CA ASP A 555 -15.89 22.46 7.09
C ASP A 555 -14.50 21.93 6.71
N ASP A 556 -13.86 21.15 7.60
CA ASP A 556 -12.57 20.52 7.33
C ASP A 556 -12.74 19.32 6.41
N ILE A 557 -12.25 19.44 5.18
CA ILE A 557 -12.41 18.41 4.14
C ILE A 557 -11.63 17.11 4.46
N THR A 558 -10.53 17.19 5.18
CA THR A 558 -9.77 16.00 5.62
C THR A 558 -10.56 15.21 6.65
N GLU A 559 -11.14 15.91 7.63
CA GLU A 559 -12.03 15.31 8.63
C GLU A 559 -13.31 14.77 7.98
N LEU A 560 -13.99 15.58 7.16
CA LEU A 560 -15.21 15.19 6.46
C LEU A 560 -15.03 13.91 5.65
N ARG A 561 -13.89 13.81 4.95
CA ARG A 561 -13.53 12.61 4.19
C ARG A 561 -13.44 11.38 5.10
N GLN A 562 -12.82 11.50 6.28
CA GLN A 562 -12.74 10.39 7.24
C GLN A 562 -14.13 9.99 7.77
N MET A 563 -15.00 10.97 8.08
CA MET A 563 -16.39 10.67 8.52
C MET A 563 -17.14 9.86 7.45
N VAL A 564 -17.03 10.27 6.17
CA VAL A 564 -17.67 9.56 5.05
C VAL A 564 -17.12 8.15 4.89
N LEU A 565 -15.80 7.95 5.00
CA LEU A 565 -15.16 6.63 4.94
C LEU A 565 -15.67 5.70 6.05
N SER A 566 -15.77 6.21 7.27
CA SER A 566 -16.22 5.43 8.43
C SER A 566 -17.72 5.14 8.39
N LEU A 567 -18.56 6.08 7.93
CA LEU A 567 -19.98 5.83 7.66
C LEU A 567 -20.21 4.71 6.63
N GLY A 568 -19.30 4.57 5.67
CA GLY A 568 -19.31 3.49 4.68
C GLY A 568 -19.00 2.08 5.24
N ALA A 569 -18.60 1.95 6.50
CA ALA A 569 -18.39 0.64 7.15
C ALA A 569 -19.72 -0.09 7.44
N GLN A 570 -20.82 0.63 7.48
CA GLN A 570 -22.17 0.10 7.73
C GLN A 570 -23.11 0.37 6.55
N LYS A 571 -23.87 -0.67 6.17
CA LYS A 571 -24.87 -0.59 5.11
C LYS A 571 -26.25 -0.28 5.68
N ASN A 572 -26.50 0.97 6.10
CA ASN A 572 -27.79 1.37 6.62
C ASN A 572 -28.27 2.69 5.98
N ILE A 573 -29.59 2.91 6.06
CA ILE A 573 -30.25 4.05 5.41
C ILE A 573 -29.79 5.40 5.99
N LEU A 574 -29.51 5.50 7.29
CA LEU A 574 -29.07 6.75 7.92
C LEU A 574 -27.68 7.14 7.43
N SER A 575 -26.75 6.18 7.34
CA SER A 575 -25.43 6.37 6.72
C SER A 575 -25.57 6.86 5.27
N HIS A 576 -26.43 6.22 4.47
CA HIS A 576 -26.67 6.62 3.08
C HIS A 576 -27.27 8.03 2.98
N MET A 577 -28.17 8.41 3.88
CA MET A 577 -28.73 9.76 3.91
C MET A 577 -27.67 10.81 4.25
N ALA A 578 -26.78 10.52 5.20
CA ALA A 578 -25.69 11.41 5.55
C ALA A 578 -24.68 11.54 4.37
N ILE A 579 -24.24 10.43 3.78
CA ILE A 579 -23.36 10.42 2.60
C ILE A 579 -23.98 11.19 1.43
N ARG A 580 -25.29 11.01 1.17
CA ARG A 580 -26.04 11.76 0.15
C ARG A 580 -25.98 13.27 0.39
N SER A 581 -26.14 13.70 1.64
CA SER A 581 -26.07 15.11 2.01
C SER A 581 -24.66 15.68 1.79
N VAL A 582 -23.63 14.92 2.16
CA VAL A 582 -22.23 15.32 1.92
C VAL A 582 -21.95 15.43 0.43
N LEU A 583 -22.36 14.45 -0.39
CA LEU A 583 -22.19 14.50 -1.84
C LEU A 583 -22.92 15.67 -2.50
N TYR A 584 -24.10 16.03 -1.99
CA TYR A 584 -24.82 17.21 -2.49
C TYR A 584 -24.01 18.50 -2.27
N ASN A 585 -23.38 18.66 -1.11
CA ASN A 585 -22.66 19.87 -0.74
C ASN A 585 -21.17 19.87 -1.20
N HIS A 586 -20.49 18.71 -1.23
CA HIS A 586 -19.04 18.64 -1.28
C HIS A 586 -18.49 17.64 -2.32
N ALA A 587 -19.28 17.12 -3.28
CA ALA A 587 -18.80 16.13 -4.25
C ALA A 587 -17.64 16.60 -5.15
N GLU A 588 -17.42 17.91 -5.27
CA GLU A 588 -16.29 18.49 -6.02
C GLU A 588 -15.01 18.58 -5.17
N LYS A 589 -15.12 18.44 -3.85
CA LYS A 589 -13.96 18.48 -2.96
C LYS A 589 -13.11 17.23 -3.12
N PRO A 590 -11.77 17.33 -2.98
CA PRO A 590 -10.84 16.25 -3.23
C PRO A 590 -11.20 14.96 -2.48
N HIS A 591 -11.39 13.89 -3.25
CA HIS A 591 -11.62 12.52 -2.76
C HIS A 591 -12.87 12.29 -1.89
N ILE A 592 -13.81 13.25 -1.80
CA ILE A 592 -15.07 13.03 -1.10
C ILE A 592 -15.94 12.02 -1.85
N LEU A 593 -16.01 12.11 -3.19
CA LEU A 593 -16.71 11.12 -4.00
C LEU A 593 -16.09 9.71 -3.88
N ASP A 594 -14.75 9.63 -3.90
CA ASP A 594 -14.03 8.35 -3.72
C ASP A 594 -14.34 7.72 -2.34
N ALA A 595 -14.36 8.54 -1.30
CA ALA A 595 -14.71 8.12 0.05
C ALA A 595 -16.14 7.56 0.11
N ALA A 596 -17.09 8.24 -0.50
CA ALA A 596 -18.49 7.79 -0.55
C ALA A 596 -18.64 6.46 -1.31
N LEU A 597 -18.04 6.36 -2.51
CA LEU A 597 -18.11 5.15 -3.33
C LEU A 597 -17.47 3.94 -2.64
N SER A 598 -16.45 4.15 -1.81
CA SER A 598 -15.77 3.07 -1.09
C SER A 598 -16.72 2.27 -0.20
N GLY A 599 -17.70 2.92 0.41
CA GLY A 599 -18.69 2.29 1.29
C GLY A 599 -19.94 1.74 0.57
N LEU A 600 -20.11 2.03 -0.71
CA LEU A 600 -21.34 1.71 -1.46
C LEU A 600 -21.26 0.40 -2.28
N ALA A 601 -20.17 -0.37 -2.16
CA ALA A 601 -19.98 -1.60 -2.96
C ALA A 601 -21.21 -2.52 -2.96
N GLY A 602 -21.77 -2.75 -4.15
CA GLY A 602 -22.99 -3.55 -4.37
C GLY A 602 -24.31 -2.87 -3.95
N GLN A 603 -24.27 -1.59 -3.56
CA GLN A 603 -25.45 -0.77 -3.22
C GLN A 603 -25.54 0.52 -4.06
N GLU A 604 -24.70 0.66 -5.06
CA GLU A 604 -24.65 1.87 -5.90
C GLU A 604 -25.97 2.12 -6.63
N LEU A 605 -26.69 1.08 -7.04
CA LEU A 605 -27.98 1.21 -7.73
C LEU A 605 -29.05 1.77 -6.77
N GLU A 606 -29.17 1.20 -5.59
CA GLU A 606 -30.12 1.62 -4.54
C GLU A 606 -29.80 3.05 -4.08
N PHE A 607 -28.53 3.38 -3.99
CA PHE A 607 -28.08 4.73 -3.66
C PHE A 607 -28.41 5.71 -4.81
N LEU A 608 -28.21 5.32 -6.06
CA LEU A 608 -28.62 6.11 -7.23
C LEU A 608 -30.13 6.37 -7.21
N GLU A 609 -30.95 5.36 -6.91
CA GLU A 609 -32.40 5.49 -6.76
C GLU A 609 -32.77 6.55 -5.71
N LEU A 610 -32.07 6.52 -4.57
CA LEU A 610 -32.24 7.50 -3.49
C LEU A 610 -31.93 8.94 -3.98
N LEU A 611 -30.90 9.11 -4.83
CA LEU A 611 -30.57 10.42 -5.41
C LEU A 611 -31.65 10.87 -6.42
N LEU A 612 -32.07 9.99 -7.34
CA LEU A 612 -33.04 10.29 -8.38
C LEU A 612 -34.44 10.61 -7.82
N GLY A 613 -34.78 10.05 -6.65
CA GLY A 613 -36.04 10.27 -5.96
C GLY A 613 -36.15 11.62 -5.21
N GLU A 614 -35.05 12.31 -5.00
CA GLU A 614 -35.03 13.54 -4.19
C GLU A 614 -35.06 14.82 -5.03
N LYS A 615 -36.03 15.70 -4.77
CA LYS A 615 -36.27 16.92 -5.56
C LYS A 615 -35.06 17.84 -5.67
N ARG A 616 -34.26 18.00 -4.61
CA ARG A 616 -33.07 18.88 -4.66
C ARG A 616 -32.02 18.38 -5.67
N TRP A 617 -31.91 17.06 -5.88
CA TRP A 617 -31.03 16.47 -6.87
C TRP A 617 -31.48 16.67 -8.31
N HIS A 618 -32.76 17.03 -8.55
CA HIS A 618 -33.24 17.36 -9.89
C HIS A 618 -32.55 18.60 -10.49
N ASN A 619 -32.17 19.55 -9.63
CA ASN A 619 -31.52 20.81 -10.04
C ASN A 619 -29.98 20.79 -9.84
N ALA A 620 -29.43 19.67 -9.41
CA ALA A 620 -28.01 19.54 -9.06
C ALA A 620 -27.12 19.14 -10.26
N LYS A 621 -27.26 19.81 -11.41
CA LYS A 621 -26.50 19.50 -12.64
C LYS A 621 -24.99 19.56 -12.43
N ASN A 622 -24.52 20.42 -11.54
CA ASN A 622 -23.11 20.50 -11.12
C ASN A 622 -22.62 19.24 -10.36
N ARG A 623 -23.52 18.29 -10.05
CA ARG A 623 -23.22 16.99 -9.41
C ARG A 623 -23.30 15.81 -10.42
N SER A 624 -23.18 16.08 -11.71
CA SER A 624 -23.21 15.04 -12.76
C SER A 624 -22.15 13.96 -12.56
N ASN A 625 -20.97 14.33 -12.04
CA ASN A 625 -19.88 13.42 -11.70
C ASN A 625 -20.27 12.32 -10.70
N VAL A 626 -21.19 12.59 -9.78
CA VAL A 626 -21.69 11.61 -8.80
C VAL A 626 -22.49 10.52 -9.50
N ILE A 627 -23.46 10.94 -10.35
CA ILE A 627 -24.30 10.00 -11.11
C ILE A 627 -23.46 9.21 -12.12
N GLU A 628 -22.51 9.86 -12.79
CA GLU A 628 -21.58 9.18 -13.71
C GLU A 628 -20.74 8.11 -13.00
N ALA A 629 -20.22 8.40 -11.81
CA ALA A 629 -19.41 7.47 -11.05
C ALA A 629 -20.23 6.29 -10.52
N LEU A 630 -21.45 6.53 -10.02
CA LEU A 630 -22.35 5.44 -9.61
C LEU A 630 -22.71 4.54 -10.80
N ALA A 631 -23.06 5.13 -11.96
CA ALA A 631 -23.39 4.37 -13.16
C ALA A 631 -22.19 3.55 -13.69
N ASP A 632 -20.97 4.08 -13.60
CA ASP A 632 -19.73 3.37 -13.90
C ASP A 632 -19.53 2.15 -12.99
N CYS A 633 -19.70 2.31 -11.68
CA CYS A 633 -19.61 1.22 -10.70
C CYS A 633 -20.67 0.14 -10.96
N ILE A 634 -21.94 0.52 -11.15
CA ILE A 634 -23.04 -0.41 -11.43
C ILE A 634 -22.75 -1.19 -12.72
N PHE A 635 -22.25 -0.53 -13.76
CA PHE A 635 -21.92 -1.21 -15.00
C PHE A 635 -20.74 -2.18 -14.84
N LYS A 636 -19.69 -1.79 -14.12
CA LYS A 636 -18.52 -2.65 -13.82
C LYS A 636 -18.88 -3.85 -12.94
N GLU A 637 -19.92 -3.74 -12.12
CA GLU A 637 -20.45 -4.86 -11.37
C GLU A 637 -20.90 -5.98 -12.32
N GLY A 638 -21.45 -5.61 -13.51
CA GLY A 638 -21.72 -6.51 -14.62
C GLY A 638 -22.96 -7.39 -14.44
N ARG A 639 -23.85 -7.10 -13.49
CA ARG A 639 -25.10 -7.84 -13.28
C ARG A 639 -26.17 -7.39 -14.28
N PRO A 640 -26.67 -8.27 -15.17
CA PRO A 640 -27.67 -7.92 -16.18
C PRO A 640 -28.91 -7.25 -15.60
N SER A 641 -29.43 -7.74 -14.48
CA SER A 641 -30.60 -7.17 -13.79
C SER A 641 -30.35 -5.72 -13.35
N ARG A 642 -29.23 -5.45 -12.68
CA ARG A 642 -28.88 -4.12 -12.16
C ARG A 642 -28.55 -3.14 -13.29
N VAL A 643 -27.77 -3.58 -14.28
CA VAL A 643 -27.47 -2.78 -15.48
C VAL A 643 -28.75 -2.52 -16.30
N GLY A 644 -29.68 -3.49 -16.34
CA GLY A 644 -31.00 -3.31 -16.94
C GLY A 644 -31.81 -2.21 -16.26
N ASN A 645 -31.84 -2.18 -14.91
CA ASN A 645 -32.47 -1.13 -14.12
C ASN A 645 -31.79 0.21 -14.33
N LEU A 646 -30.46 0.26 -14.39
CA LEU A 646 -29.71 1.47 -14.68
C LEU A 646 -30.13 2.07 -16.03
N VAL A 647 -30.25 1.26 -17.10
CA VAL A 647 -30.72 1.69 -18.41
C VAL A 647 -32.19 2.12 -18.34
N TYR A 648 -33.00 1.45 -17.52
CA TYR A 648 -34.43 1.83 -17.37
C TYR A 648 -34.57 3.26 -16.79
N TYR A 649 -33.71 3.64 -15.83
CA TYR A 649 -33.71 5.02 -15.25
C TYR A 649 -33.38 6.09 -16.30
N THR A 650 -32.69 5.76 -17.38
CA THR A 650 -32.46 6.71 -18.48
C THR A 650 -33.75 7.08 -19.24
N TYR A 651 -34.87 6.36 -19.01
CA TYR A 651 -36.13 6.56 -19.71
C TYR A 651 -37.29 7.00 -18.80
N GLY A 652 -37.08 6.98 -17.48
CA GLY A 652 -38.11 7.25 -16.49
C GLY A 652 -38.56 8.72 -16.48
N ARG A 653 -39.88 8.98 -16.29
CA ARG A 653 -40.43 10.34 -16.14
C ARG A 653 -39.86 11.11 -14.93
N ARG A 654 -39.24 10.41 -13.98
CA ARG A 654 -38.65 10.98 -12.78
C ARG A 654 -37.20 11.46 -12.95
N THR A 655 -36.54 11.10 -14.08
CA THR A 655 -35.14 11.41 -14.32
C THR A 655 -35.03 12.63 -15.24
N GLN A 656 -34.26 13.64 -14.83
CA GLN A 656 -33.99 14.86 -15.59
C GLN A 656 -33.06 14.55 -16.79
N ASP A 657 -33.09 15.38 -17.84
CA ASP A 657 -32.26 15.19 -19.05
C ASP A 657 -30.77 15.07 -18.72
N TRP A 658 -30.24 15.93 -17.87
CA TRP A 658 -28.85 15.89 -17.47
C TRP A 658 -28.49 14.63 -16.68
N GLN A 659 -29.40 14.11 -15.85
CA GLN A 659 -29.20 12.84 -15.12
C GLN A 659 -29.15 11.67 -16.06
N ARG A 660 -30.01 11.61 -17.09
CA ARG A 660 -29.97 10.57 -18.14
C ARG A 660 -28.66 10.57 -18.88
N ILE A 661 -28.19 11.76 -19.30
CA ILE A 661 -26.88 11.92 -19.96
C ILE A 661 -25.76 11.47 -19.05
N SER A 662 -25.80 11.80 -17.75
CA SER A 662 -24.79 11.38 -16.78
C SER A 662 -24.76 9.86 -16.59
N ILE A 663 -25.90 9.19 -16.52
CA ILE A 663 -25.97 7.73 -16.48
C ILE A 663 -25.31 7.13 -17.74
N LEU A 664 -25.67 7.62 -18.93
CA LEU A 664 -25.10 7.14 -20.18
C LEU A 664 -23.59 7.37 -20.29
N ARG A 665 -23.09 8.52 -19.82
CA ARG A 665 -21.65 8.82 -19.76
C ARG A 665 -20.92 7.87 -18.79
N GLY A 666 -21.53 7.55 -17.65
CA GLY A 666 -20.98 6.57 -16.71
C GLY A 666 -20.84 5.18 -17.35
N ILE A 667 -21.86 4.72 -18.07
CA ILE A 667 -21.78 3.46 -18.83
C ILE A 667 -20.72 3.55 -19.94
N ASP A 668 -20.63 4.68 -20.65
CA ASP A 668 -19.73 4.87 -21.79
C ASP A 668 -18.25 4.87 -21.41
N ARG A 669 -17.89 5.19 -20.15
CA ARG A 669 -16.52 5.00 -19.61
C ARG A 669 -16.00 3.58 -19.82
N ASN A 670 -16.88 2.61 -19.91
CA ASN A 670 -16.57 1.19 -20.14
C ASN A 670 -16.47 0.79 -21.61
N SER A 671 -16.77 1.70 -22.55
CA SER A 671 -16.88 1.38 -23.99
C SER A 671 -15.57 0.88 -24.62
N SER A 672 -14.39 1.19 -24.06
CA SER A 672 -13.10 0.74 -24.59
C SER A 672 -12.56 -0.55 -23.97
N LYS A 673 -12.87 -0.85 -22.70
CA LYS A 673 -12.23 -1.94 -21.93
C LYS A 673 -13.21 -2.71 -21.04
N GLY A 674 -14.48 -2.30 -20.95
CA GLY A 674 -15.49 -2.94 -20.11
C GLY A 674 -15.89 -4.32 -20.64
N LYS A 675 -16.25 -5.21 -19.73
CA LYS A 675 -16.86 -6.51 -20.11
C LYS A 675 -18.30 -6.26 -20.55
N PRO A 676 -18.74 -6.83 -21.69
CA PRO A 676 -20.13 -6.74 -22.09
C PRO A 676 -21.06 -7.50 -21.15
N VAL A 677 -22.30 -7.01 -21.04
CA VAL A 677 -23.36 -7.63 -20.26
C VAL A 677 -24.33 -8.36 -21.18
N TYR A 678 -24.69 -9.60 -20.86
CA TYR A 678 -25.55 -10.45 -21.70
C TYR A 678 -27.00 -10.45 -21.23
N TYR A 679 -27.95 -10.41 -22.19
CA TYR A 679 -29.38 -10.43 -21.98
C TYR A 679 -30.06 -11.53 -22.83
N ASP A 680 -31.15 -12.09 -22.33
CA ASP A 680 -31.94 -13.06 -23.15
C ASP A 680 -32.67 -12.41 -24.33
N LYS A 681 -32.99 -11.12 -24.25
CA LYS A 681 -33.61 -10.30 -25.29
C LYS A 681 -32.91 -8.96 -25.40
N LYS A 682 -32.95 -8.36 -26.57
CA LYS A 682 -32.45 -6.99 -26.78
C LYS A 682 -33.11 -6.02 -25.79
N PRO A 683 -32.31 -5.26 -25.00
CA PRO A 683 -32.87 -4.24 -24.11
C PRO A 683 -33.66 -3.19 -24.93
N SER A 684 -35.00 -3.16 -24.77
CA SER A 684 -35.86 -2.27 -25.54
C SER A 684 -35.53 -0.79 -25.37
N MET A 685 -35.08 -0.41 -24.17
CA MET A 685 -34.70 0.96 -23.86
C MET A 685 -33.48 1.43 -24.64
N LEU A 686 -32.49 0.55 -24.88
CA LEU A 686 -31.32 0.87 -25.69
C LEU A 686 -31.74 1.29 -27.12
N SER A 687 -32.67 0.56 -27.73
CA SER A 687 -33.19 0.90 -29.06
C SER A 687 -33.93 2.23 -29.10
N LYS A 688 -34.64 2.59 -28.01
CA LYS A 688 -35.34 3.88 -27.91
C LYS A 688 -34.33 5.03 -27.73
N LEU A 689 -33.31 4.83 -26.91
CA LEU A 689 -32.22 5.81 -26.68
C LEU A 689 -31.42 6.08 -27.96
N GLN A 690 -31.15 5.05 -28.77
CA GLN A 690 -30.46 5.21 -30.07
C GLN A 690 -31.24 6.07 -31.05
N LYS A 691 -32.58 6.15 -30.90
CA LYS A 691 -33.50 6.99 -31.68
C LYS A 691 -33.94 8.26 -30.95
N SER A 692 -33.27 8.62 -29.88
CA SER A 692 -33.59 9.82 -29.09
C SER A 692 -33.53 11.07 -29.96
N LYS A 693 -34.47 11.99 -29.71
CA LYS A 693 -34.43 13.33 -30.30
C LYS A 693 -33.29 14.21 -29.80
N TYR A 694 -32.67 13.80 -28.71
CA TYR A 694 -31.50 14.49 -28.13
C TYR A 694 -30.22 13.89 -28.74
N PRO A 695 -29.42 14.67 -29.50
CA PRO A 695 -28.25 14.15 -30.23
C PRO A 695 -27.22 13.47 -29.35
N GLU A 696 -26.97 13.99 -28.14
CA GLU A 696 -25.99 13.45 -27.19
C GLU A 696 -26.42 12.09 -26.63
N GLU A 697 -27.72 11.94 -26.26
CA GLU A 697 -28.23 10.64 -25.81
C GLU A 697 -28.12 9.60 -26.92
N ALA A 698 -28.50 9.95 -28.15
CA ALA A 698 -28.41 9.04 -29.29
C ALA A 698 -26.97 8.63 -29.60
N LYS A 699 -26.02 9.57 -29.51
CA LYS A 699 -24.57 9.33 -29.67
C LYS A 699 -24.05 8.36 -28.62
N LEU A 700 -24.31 8.63 -27.34
CA LEU A 700 -23.88 7.78 -26.22
C LEU A 700 -24.52 6.39 -26.31
N ALA A 701 -25.84 6.29 -26.61
CA ALA A 701 -26.52 5.02 -26.76
C ALA A 701 -25.94 4.17 -27.91
N LYS A 702 -25.47 4.78 -29.00
CA LYS A 702 -24.76 4.08 -30.09
C LYS A 702 -23.36 3.61 -29.62
N SER A 703 -22.62 4.44 -28.86
CA SER A 703 -21.29 4.10 -28.35
C SER A 703 -21.32 2.89 -27.42
N ILE A 704 -22.31 2.83 -26.52
CA ILE A 704 -22.45 1.76 -25.54
C ILE A 704 -23.08 0.47 -26.11
N ASP A 705 -23.60 0.45 -27.32
CA ASP A 705 -24.29 -0.74 -27.88
C ASP A 705 -23.46 -2.01 -27.84
N LYS A 706 -22.16 -1.92 -28.08
CA LYS A 706 -21.20 -3.04 -28.02
C LYS A 706 -21.06 -3.66 -26.63
N LEU A 707 -21.41 -2.92 -25.59
CA LEU A 707 -21.38 -3.38 -24.20
C LEU A 707 -22.60 -4.23 -23.82
N PHE A 708 -23.62 -4.29 -24.68
CA PHE A 708 -24.84 -5.08 -24.47
C PHE A 708 -24.89 -6.22 -25.48
N LEU A 709 -24.87 -7.44 -24.98
CA LEU A 709 -25.05 -8.65 -25.79
C LEU A 709 -26.43 -9.24 -25.54
N TRP A 710 -27.04 -9.83 -26.54
CA TRP A 710 -28.32 -10.50 -26.38
C TRP A 710 -28.46 -11.67 -27.34
N LYS A 711 -29.37 -12.61 -27.02
CA LYS A 711 -29.73 -13.72 -27.90
C LYS A 711 -30.26 -13.17 -29.24
N GLY A 712 -29.59 -13.51 -30.35
CA GLY A 712 -29.92 -13.03 -31.70
C GLY A 712 -29.14 -11.78 -32.14
N LYS A 713 -28.26 -11.20 -31.34
CA LYS A 713 -27.31 -10.19 -31.80
C LYS A 713 -26.26 -10.88 -32.69
N PRO A 714 -25.94 -10.35 -33.88
CA PRO A 714 -24.94 -10.95 -34.78
C PRO A 714 -23.61 -11.20 -34.05
N GLY A 715 -23.05 -12.41 -34.20
CA GLY A 715 -21.80 -12.82 -33.58
C GLY A 715 -21.86 -13.23 -32.09
N VAL A 716 -23.05 -13.23 -31.49
CA VAL A 716 -23.23 -13.58 -30.07
C VAL A 716 -23.73 -15.01 -29.93
N LYS A 717 -23.01 -15.87 -29.19
CA LYS A 717 -23.45 -17.22 -28.82
C LYS A 717 -24.55 -17.11 -27.74
N PRO A 718 -25.68 -17.84 -27.86
CA PRO A 718 -26.70 -17.86 -26.79
C PRO A 718 -26.17 -18.53 -25.52
N LEU A 719 -26.52 -17.96 -24.38
CA LEU A 719 -26.33 -18.62 -23.08
C LEU A 719 -27.46 -19.67 -22.88
N PRO A 720 -27.22 -20.72 -22.08
CA PRO A 720 -28.29 -21.64 -21.69
C PRO A 720 -29.48 -20.89 -21.05
N PRO A 721 -30.74 -21.33 -21.27
CA PRO A 721 -31.90 -20.70 -20.65
C PRO A 721 -31.84 -20.86 -19.10
N LEU A 722 -32.19 -19.82 -18.37
CA LEU A 722 -32.32 -19.87 -16.93
C LEU A 722 -33.64 -20.55 -16.55
N ARG A 723 -33.56 -21.69 -15.91
CA ARG A 723 -34.72 -22.39 -15.33
C ARG A 723 -35.17 -21.66 -14.06
N PRO A 724 -36.45 -21.30 -13.87
CA PRO A 724 -36.95 -20.78 -12.61
C PRO A 724 -36.75 -21.79 -11.48
N LEU A 725 -36.54 -21.28 -10.28
CA LEU A 725 -36.52 -22.08 -9.06
C LEU A 725 -37.99 -22.50 -8.73
N ASN A 726 -38.17 -23.72 -8.28
CA ASN A 726 -39.44 -24.13 -7.68
C ASN A 726 -39.50 -23.65 -6.23
N ASP A 727 -40.65 -23.84 -5.54
CA ASP A 727 -40.86 -23.32 -4.18
C ASP A 727 -39.82 -23.82 -3.18
N THR A 728 -39.44 -25.08 -3.22
CA THR A 728 -38.43 -25.70 -2.35
C THR A 728 -37.05 -25.10 -2.62
N GLU A 729 -36.68 -24.96 -3.87
CA GLU A 729 -35.40 -24.36 -4.27
C GLU A 729 -35.34 -22.87 -3.93
N GLN A 730 -36.48 -22.18 -4.03
CA GLN A 730 -36.58 -20.78 -3.61
C GLN A 730 -36.42 -20.62 -2.10
N ALA A 731 -36.96 -21.56 -1.32
CA ALA A 731 -36.73 -21.59 0.13
C ALA A 731 -35.26 -21.82 0.46
N LEU A 732 -34.60 -22.79 -0.19
CA LEU A 732 -33.15 -23.03 -0.05
C LEU A 732 -32.35 -21.78 -0.43
N TYR A 733 -32.66 -21.12 -1.53
CA TYR A 733 -31.99 -19.88 -1.95
C TYR A 733 -32.11 -18.79 -0.88
N THR A 734 -33.31 -18.60 -0.31
CA THR A 734 -33.57 -17.57 0.70
C THR A 734 -32.81 -17.84 1.99
N GLN A 735 -32.80 -19.08 2.48
CA GLN A 735 -32.02 -19.51 3.64
C GLN A 735 -30.52 -19.42 3.36
N GLY A 736 -30.10 -19.82 2.15
CA GLY A 736 -28.72 -19.77 1.72
C GLY A 736 -28.15 -18.35 1.73
N LYS A 737 -28.97 -17.35 1.36
CA LYS A 737 -28.59 -15.93 1.47
C LYS A 737 -28.26 -15.52 2.90
N GLN A 738 -29.03 -15.99 3.89
CA GLN A 738 -28.77 -15.71 5.31
C GLN A 738 -27.46 -16.35 5.74
N PHE A 739 -27.31 -17.67 5.51
CA PHE A 739 -26.09 -18.40 5.88
C PHE A 739 -24.84 -17.82 5.19
N TYR A 740 -24.92 -17.48 3.91
CA TYR A 740 -23.84 -16.84 3.18
C TYR A 740 -23.40 -15.52 3.83
N THR A 741 -24.39 -14.70 4.22
CA THR A 741 -24.12 -13.38 4.82
C THR A 741 -23.34 -13.51 6.13
N PHE A 742 -23.66 -14.49 6.96
CA PHE A 742 -23.01 -14.69 8.27
C PHE A 742 -21.70 -15.46 8.20
N THR A 743 -21.49 -16.30 7.18
CA THR A 743 -20.37 -17.24 7.14
C THR A 743 -19.39 -16.94 6.02
N CYS A 744 -19.86 -16.81 4.78
CA CYS A 744 -19.03 -16.74 3.59
C CYS A 744 -18.64 -15.30 3.23
N ALA A 745 -19.54 -14.34 3.51
CA ALA A 745 -19.36 -12.95 3.12
C ALA A 745 -18.20 -12.26 3.84
N ALA A 746 -17.74 -12.79 4.98
CA ALA A 746 -16.55 -12.29 5.67
C ALA A 746 -15.31 -12.33 4.76
N CYS A 747 -15.13 -13.40 3.98
CA CYS A 747 -14.02 -13.58 3.05
C CYS A 747 -14.42 -13.26 1.60
N HIS A 748 -15.53 -13.83 1.11
CA HIS A 748 -15.95 -13.69 -0.28
C HIS A 748 -16.74 -12.40 -0.55
N GLN A 749 -17.00 -11.59 0.48
CA GLN A 749 -17.75 -10.34 0.47
C GLN A 749 -19.22 -10.52 0.01
N GLY A 750 -20.11 -9.62 0.39
CA GLY A 750 -21.53 -9.67 0.00
C GLY A 750 -21.76 -9.60 -1.52
N HIS A 751 -20.81 -9.00 -2.25
CA HIS A 751 -20.84 -8.92 -3.71
C HIS A 751 -20.25 -10.17 -4.40
N GLY A 752 -19.74 -11.17 -3.66
CA GLY A 752 -19.23 -12.44 -4.19
C GLY A 752 -17.93 -12.36 -5.01
N ARG A 753 -17.24 -11.22 -5.08
CA ARG A 753 -16.00 -11.06 -5.85
C ARG A 753 -14.73 -11.32 -5.04
N GLY A 754 -14.91 -11.76 -3.80
CA GLY A 754 -13.79 -12.04 -2.91
C GLY A 754 -13.05 -10.77 -2.51
N GLN A 755 -11.94 -10.98 -1.83
CA GLN A 755 -11.01 -9.93 -1.42
C GLN A 755 -9.60 -10.39 -1.74
N ALA A 756 -8.81 -9.51 -2.35
CA ALA A 756 -7.43 -9.83 -2.73
C ALA A 756 -6.62 -10.26 -1.50
N GLY A 757 -5.96 -11.42 -1.58
CA GLY A 757 -5.18 -12.00 -0.48
C GLY A 757 -6.00 -12.68 0.61
N VAL A 758 -7.35 -12.66 0.54
CA VAL A 758 -8.23 -13.31 1.53
C VAL A 758 -9.06 -14.43 0.91
N ALA A 759 -9.77 -14.15 -0.19
CA ALA A 759 -10.57 -15.16 -0.87
C ALA A 759 -10.73 -14.85 -2.37
N PRO A 760 -10.79 -15.86 -3.25
CA PRO A 760 -11.05 -15.68 -4.67
C PRO A 760 -12.50 -15.26 -4.93
N PRO A 761 -12.82 -14.72 -6.13
CA PRO A 761 -14.19 -14.44 -6.54
C PRO A 761 -15.00 -15.73 -6.70
N LEU A 762 -16.26 -15.70 -6.25
CA LEU A 762 -17.30 -16.69 -6.55
C LEU A 762 -18.07 -16.29 -7.82
N VAL A 763 -18.19 -14.99 -8.09
CA VAL A 763 -18.88 -14.46 -9.28
C VAL A 763 -18.16 -14.90 -10.54
N ASP A 764 -18.91 -15.48 -11.46
CA ASP A 764 -18.45 -16.02 -12.75
C ASP A 764 -17.33 -17.09 -12.60
N SER A 765 -17.22 -17.70 -11.41
CA SER A 765 -16.19 -18.71 -11.14
C SER A 765 -16.55 -20.04 -11.80
N ASP A 766 -15.62 -20.57 -12.58
CA ASP A 766 -15.66 -21.94 -13.13
C ASP A 766 -15.78 -23.01 -12.02
N TRP A 767 -15.13 -22.78 -10.86
CA TRP A 767 -15.23 -23.64 -9.69
C TRP A 767 -16.62 -23.67 -9.05
N VAL A 768 -17.41 -22.62 -9.23
CA VAL A 768 -18.80 -22.51 -8.73
C VAL A 768 -19.79 -23.06 -9.76
N LEU A 769 -19.55 -22.80 -11.06
CA LEU A 769 -20.59 -23.00 -12.10
C LEU A 769 -20.45 -24.30 -12.86
N GLU A 770 -19.23 -24.87 -13.01
CA GLU A 770 -19.01 -26.06 -13.81
C GLU A 770 -19.40 -27.37 -13.08
N SER A 771 -18.77 -27.68 -11.97
CA SER A 771 -18.98 -28.96 -11.28
C SER A 771 -19.52 -28.77 -9.86
N ASP A 772 -20.74 -29.20 -9.66
CA ASP A 772 -21.37 -29.21 -8.35
C ASP A 772 -20.68 -30.19 -7.38
N GLU A 773 -20.14 -31.30 -7.87
CA GLU A 773 -19.38 -32.25 -7.06
C GLU A 773 -18.09 -31.66 -6.50
N ARG A 774 -17.34 -30.89 -7.31
CA ARG A 774 -16.16 -30.16 -6.86
C ARG A 774 -16.53 -29.12 -5.80
N LEU A 775 -17.55 -28.35 -6.09
CA LEU A 775 -18.02 -27.27 -5.22
C LEU A 775 -18.48 -27.78 -3.85
N VAL A 776 -19.24 -28.87 -3.80
CA VAL A 776 -19.70 -29.47 -2.54
C VAL A 776 -18.50 -29.98 -1.72
N ARG A 777 -17.54 -30.65 -2.34
CA ARG A 777 -16.32 -31.13 -1.65
C ARG A 777 -15.49 -30.01 -1.06
N ILE A 778 -15.33 -28.89 -1.78
CA ILE A 778 -14.61 -27.73 -1.26
C ILE A 778 -15.28 -27.22 0.02
N VAL A 779 -16.60 -27.12 0.03
CA VAL A 779 -17.32 -26.60 1.19
C VAL A 779 -17.31 -27.58 2.36
N LEU A 780 -17.37 -28.89 2.10
CA LEU A 780 -17.39 -29.91 3.15
C LEU A 780 -16.03 -30.14 3.83
N GLN A 781 -14.92 -30.14 3.06
CA GLN A 781 -13.57 -30.48 3.58
C GLN A 781 -12.54 -29.36 3.43
N GLY A 782 -12.91 -28.22 2.81
CA GLY A 782 -11.98 -27.13 2.56
C GLY A 782 -11.11 -27.31 1.31
N LEU A 783 -10.31 -26.32 1.03
CA LEU A 783 -9.39 -26.27 -0.12
C LEU A 783 -8.05 -25.65 0.32
N THR A 784 -6.95 -26.25 -0.11
CA THR A 784 -5.60 -25.72 0.17
C THR A 784 -4.74 -25.72 -1.10
N GLY A 785 -3.73 -24.87 -1.10
CA GLY A 785 -2.78 -24.71 -2.20
C GLY A 785 -3.31 -23.89 -3.38
N PRO A 786 -2.50 -23.76 -4.45
CA PRO A 786 -2.79 -22.86 -5.54
C PRO A 786 -3.97 -23.29 -6.39
N ILE A 787 -4.88 -22.35 -6.67
CA ILE A 787 -6.06 -22.49 -7.51
C ILE A 787 -6.10 -21.35 -8.54
N THR A 788 -6.57 -21.63 -9.74
CA THR A 788 -6.82 -20.59 -10.77
C THR A 788 -8.31 -20.33 -10.86
N VAL A 789 -8.74 -19.09 -10.61
CA VAL A 789 -10.13 -18.64 -10.71
C VAL A 789 -10.20 -17.46 -11.67
N ASN A 790 -11.07 -17.53 -12.68
CA ASN A 790 -11.20 -16.46 -13.68
C ASN A 790 -9.83 -16.04 -14.29
N GLY A 791 -8.94 -17.00 -14.54
CA GLY A 791 -7.60 -16.79 -15.12
C GLY A 791 -6.55 -16.20 -14.18
N LYS A 792 -6.88 -15.98 -12.90
CA LYS A 792 -5.93 -15.49 -11.88
C LYS A 792 -5.57 -16.60 -10.91
N LYS A 793 -4.29 -16.68 -10.55
CA LYS A 793 -3.82 -17.60 -9.50
C LYS A 793 -4.12 -17.02 -8.12
N HIS A 794 -4.62 -17.87 -7.24
CA HIS A 794 -4.83 -17.65 -5.81
C HIS A 794 -4.16 -18.80 -5.07
N ASP A 795 -3.46 -18.50 -3.99
CA ASP A 795 -2.83 -19.51 -3.13
C ASP A 795 -3.27 -19.18 -1.70
N LEU A 796 -4.46 -19.68 -1.35
CA LEU A 796 -5.19 -19.34 -0.14
C LEU A 796 -5.83 -20.61 0.40
N GLU A 797 -6.08 -20.63 1.69
CA GLU A 797 -6.76 -21.75 2.35
C GLU A 797 -8.23 -21.39 2.59
N MET A 798 -9.14 -22.27 2.16
CA MET A 798 -10.56 -22.21 2.48
C MET A 798 -10.87 -23.25 3.55
N PRO A 799 -11.31 -22.86 4.76
CA PRO A 799 -11.64 -23.81 5.80
C PRO A 799 -12.91 -24.61 5.45
N ALA A 800 -12.99 -25.84 5.98
CA ALA A 800 -14.16 -26.70 5.88
C ALA A 800 -15.33 -26.14 6.72
N LEU A 801 -16.57 -26.23 6.22
CA LEU A 801 -17.77 -25.87 6.98
C LEU A 801 -18.30 -27.06 7.79
N VAL A 802 -17.51 -27.53 8.73
CA VAL A 802 -17.80 -28.77 9.53
C VAL A 802 -19.05 -28.68 10.40
N GLY A 803 -19.46 -27.48 10.80
CA GLY A 803 -20.65 -27.27 11.65
C GLY A 803 -22.00 -27.19 10.92
N PHE A 804 -22.00 -27.29 9.59
CA PHE A 804 -23.21 -27.15 8.77
C PHE A 804 -23.76 -28.50 8.35
N ASN A 805 -25.08 -28.69 8.53
CA ASN A 805 -25.79 -29.89 8.06
C ASN A 805 -26.00 -29.83 6.53
N ASP A 806 -26.57 -30.93 5.96
CA ASP A 806 -26.72 -31.07 4.51
C ASP A 806 -27.67 -30.04 3.91
N ASP A 807 -28.76 -29.69 4.63
CA ASP A 807 -29.72 -28.67 4.19
C ASP A 807 -29.06 -27.28 4.15
N GLN A 808 -28.27 -26.94 5.14
CA GLN A 808 -27.58 -25.66 5.23
C GLN A 808 -26.52 -25.50 4.15
N VAL A 809 -25.74 -26.56 3.89
CA VAL A 809 -24.74 -26.56 2.80
C VAL A 809 -25.45 -26.44 1.45
N ALA A 810 -26.52 -27.21 1.23
CA ALA A 810 -27.31 -27.15 0.01
C ALA A 810 -27.90 -25.75 -0.22
N ALA A 811 -28.37 -25.11 0.84
CA ALA A 811 -28.91 -23.77 0.83
C ALA A 811 -27.83 -22.74 0.41
N ILE A 812 -26.66 -22.76 1.08
CA ILE A 812 -25.51 -21.88 0.73
C ILE A 812 -25.12 -22.05 -0.73
N LEU A 813 -24.99 -23.29 -1.19
CA LEU A 813 -24.53 -23.58 -2.55
C LEU A 813 -25.58 -23.23 -3.60
N THR A 814 -26.87 -23.43 -3.30
CA THR A 814 -27.96 -22.97 -4.17
C THR A 814 -27.96 -21.46 -4.31
N TYR A 815 -27.75 -20.72 -3.19
CA TYR A 815 -27.60 -19.27 -3.24
C TYR A 815 -26.42 -18.85 -4.12
N ILE A 816 -25.24 -19.40 -3.90
CA ILE A 816 -24.01 -19.04 -4.66
C ILE A 816 -24.16 -19.34 -6.16
N ARG A 817 -24.87 -20.40 -6.51
CA ARG A 817 -25.09 -20.79 -7.92
C ARG A 817 -26.21 -20.03 -8.61
N ARG A 818 -27.01 -19.24 -7.88
CA ARG A 818 -28.16 -18.48 -8.40
C ARG A 818 -28.07 -16.97 -8.15
N GLU A 819 -27.27 -16.53 -7.19
CA GLU A 819 -27.03 -15.12 -6.96
C GLU A 819 -26.09 -14.56 -8.05
N TRP A 820 -26.00 -13.27 -8.13
CA TRP A 820 -25.14 -12.54 -9.09
C TRP A 820 -25.42 -12.85 -10.56
N ASP A 821 -26.69 -13.11 -10.89
CA ASP A 821 -27.15 -13.53 -12.24
C ASP A 821 -26.52 -14.86 -12.73
N HIS A 822 -26.06 -15.69 -11.80
CA HIS A 822 -25.61 -17.04 -12.12
C HIS A 822 -26.74 -17.93 -12.63
N ARG A 823 -26.39 -18.89 -13.49
CA ARG A 823 -27.34 -19.83 -14.14
C ARG A 823 -27.08 -21.29 -13.76
N GLY A 824 -26.36 -21.51 -12.63
CA GLY A 824 -26.09 -22.87 -12.18
C GLY A 824 -27.33 -23.54 -11.60
N GLU A 825 -27.42 -24.89 -11.72
CA GLU A 825 -28.52 -25.64 -11.11
C GLU A 825 -28.39 -25.64 -9.59
N PRO A 826 -29.52 -25.57 -8.84
CA PRO A 826 -29.56 -25.71 -7.40
C PRO A 826 -28.94 -27.03 -6.91
N ILE A 827 -28.38 -27.00 -5.71
CA ILE A 827 -27.80 -28.17 -5.06
C ILE A 827 -28.83 -28.74 -4.07
N THR A 828 -29.13 -30.04 -4.17
CA THR A 828 -30.08 -30.69 -3.27
C THR A 828 -29.36 -31.16 -1.98
N PRO A 829 -30.08 -31.20 -0.81
CA PRO A 829 -29.54 -31.78 0.41
C PRO A 829 -29.10 -33.24 0.22
N LYS A 830 -29.84 -34.02 -0.57
CA LYS A 830 -29.45 -35.39 -0.89
C LYS A 830 -28.09 -35.49 -1.55
N LYS A 831 -27.77 -34.61 -2.48
CA LYS A 831 -26.46 -34.59 -3.16
C LYS A 831 -25.33 -34.25 -2.17
N VAL A 832 -25.58 -33.30 -1.26
CA VAL A 832 -24.61 -32.99 -0.20
C VAL A 832 -24.39 -34.20 0.71
N GLN A 833 -25.45 -34.88 1.15
CA GLN A 833 -25.39 -36.07 1.95
C GLN A 833 -24.60 -37.21 1.29
N ASP A 834 -24.84 -37.46 0.01
CA ASP A 834 -24.16 -38.51 -0.76
C ASP A 834 -22.65 -38.26 -0.81
N ILE A 835 -22.26 -36.99 -1.11
CA ILE A 835 -20.85 -36.60 -1.17
C ILE A 835 -20.21 -36.62 0.22
N ARG A 836 -20.89 -36.15 1.26
CA ARG A 836 -20.43 -36.20 2.65
C ARG A 836 -20.14 -37.65 3.06
N THR A 837 -21.06 -38.57 2.74
CA THR A 837 -20.90 -39.98 3.01
C THR A 837 -19.70 -40.56 2.25
N ALA A 838 -19.58 -40.26 0.96
CA ALA A 838 -18.48 -40.75 0.12
C ALA A 838 -17.10 -40.18 0.54
N THR A 839 -17.07 -39.04 1.22
CA THR A 839 -15.85 -38.37 1.68
C THR A 839 -15.63 -38.42 3.19
N SER A 840 -16.43 -39.22 3.93
CA SER A 840 -16.43 -39.28 5.39
C SER A 840 -15.09 -39.62 6.05
N LYS A 841 -14.21 -40.34 5.32
CA LYS A 841 -12.88 -40.71 5.80
C LYS A 841 -11.82 -39.67 5.51
N ARG A 842 -12.14 -38.59 4.77
CA ARG A 842 -11.17 -37.55 4.42
C ARG A 842 -11.10 -36.50 5.53
N ILE A 843 -9.90 -36.27 6.04
CA ILE A 843 -9.62 -35.27 7.08
C ILE A 843 -8.95 -34.03 6.44
N ASP A 844 -8.07 -34.23 5.44
CA ASP A 844 -7.30 -33.17 4.82
C ASP A 844 -8.11 -32.34 3.83
N PRO A 845 -7.87 -31.02 3.72
CA PRO A 845 -8.45 -30.20 2.67
C PRO A 845 -8.13 -30.72 1.26
N TRP A 846 -8.97 -30.40 0.30
CA TRP A 846 -8.73 -30.75 -1.11
C TRP A 846 -7.65 -29.84 -1.71
N THR A 847 -6.99 -30.37 -2.72
CA THR A 847 -6.14 -29.58 -3.62
C THR A 847 -6.79 -29.44 -5.00
N ALA A 848 -6.47 -28.36 -5.73
CA ALA A 848 -7.00 -28.17 -7.07
C ALA A 848 -6.69 -29.33 -8.03
N PRO A 849 -5.45 -29.94 -8.06
CA PRO A 849 -5.17 -31.08 -8.91
C PRO A 849 -6.00 -32.33 -8.58
N GLU A 850 -6.37 -32.55 -7.33
CA GLU A 850 -7.25 -33.66 -6.93
C GLU A 850 -8.68 -33.44 -7.45
N LEU A 851 -9.22 -32.23 -7.22
CA LEU A 851 -10.57 -31.89 -7.64
C LEU A 851 -10.77 -31.86 -9.15
N LEU A 852 -9.74 -31.48 -9.90
CA LEU A 852 -9.79 -31.46 -11.36
C LEU A 852 -9.78 -32.89 -11.99
N LYS A 853 -9.41 -33.92 -11.24
CA LYS A 853 -9.54 -35.32 -11.66
C LYS A 853 -10.97 -35.87 -11.52
N LEU A 854 -11.82 -35.17 -10.77
CA LEU A 854 -13.24 -35.51 -10.64
C LEU A 854 -13.96 -35.04 -11.90
N LYS A 855 -14.68 -35.97 -12.55
CA LYS A 855 -15.44 -35.65 -13.78
C LYS A 855 -16.67 -34.80 -13.54
#